data_bf741ce6780c27428d0766e474fe331d
#
_entry.id   bf741ce6780c27428d0766e474fe331d
#
_cell.length_a   1.000
_cell.length_b   1.000
_cell.length_c   1.000
_cell.angle_alpha   90.00
_cell.angle_beta   90.00
_cell.angle_gamma   90.00
#
_symmetry.space_group_name_H-M   'P 1'
#
loop_
_entity.id
_entity.type
_entity.pdbx_description
1 polymer ?
#
loop_
_entity_poly.entity_id
_entity_poly.type
_entity_poly.pdbx_seq_one_letter_code
_entity_poly.pdbx_strand_id
1 'polypeptide(L)'
;MRPSTGRNDPCPCGSGKKFKHCHGNAAAPPSVGGAQATPLLIQAQRLLVQGNYGQAATILHRVVELDASNVDARHFLGMATAFGGKIGDGIERIRASLHAQPNNPLFRFNLAFWLGKTGSVGAAIRELMQAVAIKPDYHEARYQLVKLAMERHMHALAKLHIDVLLAVEPENPELHYRLATALLRLKEHTAMEREFRTLIARAPDNVELHMKLGEGLRGTGRDDEARAEYDTVLAIEPGNPDALYELAFLEERRHRVEESERLAKQGLALQPNHGFLHLALARVRRRQGRMEEALEMLRQIETANVGDACRVSALYEMGAILDKLKRYDEAFAAFDHANITDRKQFLDLETGTFYSKDANKAWFETLKDFYTRDRLAALQSYLPPPTSGPQPLFIVGFPRSGTTLTEQMLSAHPRIHGGDELPGLGLIEQHAAAQTIQNLEPYPACLAAVPQNGKQDALFKLRDFYLHIAAESRAVDPEKLHFTDKMPLNENHMGLMRLLFPASPIIHIVRHPLDIVLSCYTNQLYHGNACALSLDTLAFHMVETWRLVDHYIAEMDLRYARVRYEDLLNDPEGEMRRLLEFIGEPWDPRCLDFHKSVRVARTASYAQVAQPLYRSSQERWRHYHKHLEPVIPALTPLIEKLGYSVS
;
A
#
# COMPACT_ATOMS: atom_id res chain seq x y z
N MET A 1 45.12 38.85 15.11
CA MET A 1 45.48 38.93 13.70
C MET A 1 45.80 37.53 13.21
N ARG A 2 45.04 36.94 12.29
CA ARG A 2 45.39 35.69 11.61
C ARG A 2 46.37 36.03 10.51
N PRO A 3 47.51 35.30 10.36
CA PRO A 3 48.44 35.59 9.28
C PRO A 3 47.75 35.39 7.92
N SER A 4 47.91 36.34 7.01
CA SER A 4 47.43 36.24 5.63
C SER A 4 48.21 35.15 4.89
N THR A 5 47.57 34.03 4.57
CA THR A 5 48.14 32.95 3.79
C THR A 5 48.42 33.46 2.38
N GLY A 6 49.68 33.49 1.96
CA GLY A 6 50.07 33.91 0.62
C GLY A 6 49.60 32.89 -0.43
N ARG A 7 49.38 33.34 -1.65
CA ARG A 7 48.85 32.54 -2.77
C ARG A 7 49.68 31.25 -3.09
N ASN A 8 50.94 31.26 -2.75
CA ASN A 8 51.88 30.13 -2.97
C ASN A 8 52.17 29.32 -1.70
N ASP A 9 51.65 29.72 -0.52
CA ASP A 9 51.85 29.02 0.74
C ASP A 9 51.12 27.67 0.76
N PRO A 10 51.55 26.70 1.59
CA PRO A 10 50.81 25.49 1.80
C PRO A 10 49.39 25.80 2.30
N CYS A 11 48.37 25.09 1.77
CA CYS A 11 47.00 25.34 2.16
C CYS A 11 46.76 24.94 3.64
N PRO A 12 46.18 25.82 4.47
CA PRO A 12 45.92 25.53 5.88
C PRO A 12 44.98 24.31 6.14
N CYS A 13 44.32 23.78 5.09
CA CYS A 13 43.45 22.60 5.22
C CYS A 13 44.23 21.27 5.29
N GLY A 14 45.57 21.26 5.25
CA GLY A 14 46.36 20.05 5.36
C GLY A 14 46.41 19.20 4.09
N SER A 15 45.89 19.67 2.95
CA SER A 15 45.84 18.91 1.68
C SER A 15 47.18 18.73 0.98
N GLY A 16 48.29 19.34 1.48
CA GLY A 16 49.60 19.35 0.85
C GLY A 16 49.70 20.19 -0.44
N LYS A 17 48.64 20.77 -0.92
CA LYS A 17 48.60 21.63 -2.12
C LYS A 17 48.84 23.10 -1.76
N LYS A 18 49.41 23.88 -2.69
CA LYS A 18 49.51 25.33 -2.53
C LYS A 18 48.14 25.98 -2.45
N PHE A 19 47.96 27.04 -1.64
CA PHE A 19 46.67 27.68 -1.41
C PHE A 19 45.94 28.03 -2.71
N LYS A 20 46.64 28.54 -3.73
CA LYS A 20 46.11 28.86 -5.06
C LYS A 20 45.53 27.64 -5.84
N HIS A 21 45.94 26.42 -5.51
CA HIS A 21 45.47 25.17 -6.15
C HIS A 21 44.52 24.35 -5.27
N CYS A 22 44.17 24.88 -4.11
CA CYS A 22 43.26 24.25 -3.19
C CYS A 22 42.05 25.18 -2.86
N HIS A 23 42.26 26.14 -1.99
CA HIS A 23 41.23 27.13 -1.57
C HIS A 23 41.46 28.52 -2.18
N GLY A 24 42.57 28.78 -2.83
CA GLY A 24 42.85 30.05 -3.50
C GLY A 24 42.13 30.24 -4.84
N ASN A 25 41.38 29.22 -5.32
CA ASN A 25 40.38 29.30 -6.41
C ASN A 25 38.97 29.60 -5.89
N ALA A 26 38.83 30.11 -4.65
CA ALA A 26 37.59 30.68 -4.19
C ALA A 26 37.28 31.89 -5.07
N ALA A 27 36.23 31.77 -5.86
CA ALA A 27 35.50 32.75 -6.62
C ALA A 27 36.35 33.88 -7.26
N ALA A 28 36.26 34.00 -8.58
CA ALA A 28 36.53 35.26 -9.25
C ALA A 28 35.85 36.40 -8.48
N PRO A 29 36.47 37.62 -8.37
CA PRO A 29 35.80 38.73 -7.75
C PRO A 29 34.42 38.91 -8.38
N PRO A 30 33.35 39.20 -7.61
CA PRO A 30 32.03 39.40 -8.17
C PRO A 30 32.15 40.37 -9.33
N SER A 31 31.67 39.99 -10.49
CA SER A 31 31.53 40.92 -11.62
C SER A 31 30.78 42.16 -11.10
N VAL A 32 31.08 43.34 -11.61
CA VAL A 32 30.40 44.61 -11.21
C VAL A 32 28.87 44.44 -11.23
N GLY A 33 28.34 43.56 -12.08
CA GLY A 33 26.96 43.14 -12.11
C GLY A 33 26.48 42.34 -10.88
N GLY A 34 27.33 41.52 -10.26
CA GLY A 34 26.94 40.68 -9.10
C GLY A 34 26.63 41.48 -7.84
N ALA A 35 27.35 42.61 -7.62
CA ALA A 35 27.10 43.52 -6.49
C ALA A 35 25.72 44.21 -6.59
N GLN A 36 25.24 44.51 -7.80
CA GLN A 36 23.94 45.10 -8.06
C GLN A 36 22.81 44.02 -8.10
N ALA A 37 23.12 42.80 -8.44
CA ALA A 37 22.18 41.70 -8.55
C ALA A 37 21.61 41.24 -7.18
N THR A 38 22.46 41.23 -6.14
CA THR A 38 22.06 40.72 -4.80
C THR A 38 20.90 41.50 -4.14
N PRO A 39 20.92 42.87 -4.07
CA PRO A 39 19.80 43.63 -3.50
C PRO A 39 18.50 43.42 -4.29
N LEU A 40 18.58 43.35 -5.62
CA LEU A 40 17.43 43.10 -6.49
C LEU A 40 16.85 41.70 -6.27
N LEU A 41 17.69 40.68 -6.09
CA LEU A 41 17.25 39.31 -5.79
C LEU A 41 16.47 39.25 -4.46
N ILE A 42 16.98 39.90 -3.41
CA ILE A 42 16.30 40.00 -2.11
C ILE A 42 14.96 40.74 -2.24
N GLN A 43 14.92 41.81 -3.02
CA GLN A 43 13.68 42.55 -3.30
C GLN A 43 12.66 41.66 -4.01
N ALA A 44 13.08 40.93 -5.03
CA ALA A 44 12.22 40.00 -5.77
C ALA A 44 11.68 38.88 -4.89
N GLN A 45 12.48 38.28 -4.01
CA GLN A 45 12.06 37.29 -3.05
C GLN A 45 10.97 37.83 -2.10
N ARG A 46 11.11 39.04 -1.60
CA ARG A 46 10.06 39.68 -0.79
C ARG A 46 8.76 39.87 -1.55
N LEU A 47 8.83 40.26 -2.82
CA LEU A 47 7.65 40.44 -3.67
C LEU A 47 6.96 39.09 -3.96
N LEU A 48 7.72 37.98 -4.11
CA LEU A 48 7.17 36.62 -4.23
C LEU A 48 6.37 36.23 -2.99
N VAL A 49 6.92 36.50 -1.79
CA VAL A 49 6.22 36.22 -0.52
C VAL A 49 4.95 37.10 -0.38
N GLN A 50 4.96 38.32 -0.90
CA GLN A 50 3.80 39.23 -0.90
C GLN A 50 2.76 38.90 -1.99
N GLY A 51 3.00 37.89 -2.85
CA GLY A 51 2.11 37.53 -3.96
C GLY A 51 2.22 38.48 -5.19
N ASN A 52 3.21 39.39 -5.23
CA ASN A 52 3.42 40.32 -6.33
C ASN A 52 4.27 39.69 -7.46
N TYR A 53 3.79 38.61 -8.03
CA TYR A 53 4.55 37.74 -8.94
C TYR A 53 5.02 38.45 -10.22
N GLY A 54 4.21 39.35 -10.79
CA GLY A 54 4.56 40.11 -11.98
C GLY A 54 5.73 41.05 -11.75
N GLN A 55 5.71 41.79 -10.63
CA GLN A 55 6.80 42.70 -10.26
C GLN A 55 8.07 41.91 -9.91
N ALA A 56 7.91 40.78 -9.20
CA ALA A 56 9.03 39.90 -8.90
C ALA A 56 9.68 39.36 -10.19
N ALA A 57 8.89 38.93 -11.17
CA ALA A 57 9.39 38.46 -12.45
C ALA A 57 10.19 39.51 -13.20
N THR A 58 9.69 40.77 -13.24
CA THR A 58 10.39 41.89 -13.86
C THR A 58 11.77 42.13 -13.24
N ILE A 59 11.84 42.15 -11.90
CA ILE A 59 13.11 42.34 -11.20
C ILE A 59 14.03 41.14 -11.42
N LEU A 60 13.51 39.89 -11.40
CA LEU A 60 14.31 38.69 -11.62
C LEU A 60 14.87 38.60 -13.05
N HIS A 61 14.13 39.08 -14.05
CA HIS A 61 14.68 39.24 -15.40
C HIS A 61 15.88 40.19 -15.40
N ARG A 62 15.77 41.31 -14.70
CA ARG A 62 16.88 42.26 -14.58
C ARG A 62 18.08 41.66 -13.86
N VAL A 63 17.86 40.83 -12.81
CA VAL A 63 18.95 40.13 -12.12
C VAL A 63 19.65 39.15 -13.06
N VAL A 64 18.88 38.38 -13.86
CA VAL A 64 19.45 37.42 -14.83
C VAL A 64 20.19 38.12 -15.97
N GLU A 65 19.76 39.32 -16.38
CA GLU A 65 20.51 40.17 -17.36
C GLU A 65 21.84 40.65 -16.78
N LEU A 66 21.88 41.03 -15.51
CA LEU A 66 23.08 41.49 -14.82
C LEU A 66 24.06 40.38 -14.49
N ASP A 67 23.52 39.18 -14.20
CA ASP A 67 24.27 37.97 -13.87
C ASP A 67 23.53 36.73 -14.39
N ALA A 68 23.82 36.35 -15.62
CA ALA A 68 23.24 35.20 -16.26
C ALA A 68 23.63 33.84 -15.58
N SER A 69 24.69 33.86 -14.75
CA SER A 69 25.13 32.68 -14.01
C SER A 69 24.39 32.49 -12.69
N ASN A 70 23.57 33.47 -12.27
CA ASN A 70 22.84 33.42 -11.01
C ASN A 70 21.72 32.40 -11.06
N VAL A 71 21.98 31.22 -10.52
CA VAL A 71 21.06 30.08 -10.52
C VAL A 71 19.82 30.37 -9.67
N ASP A 72 19.98 31.05 -8.52
CA ASP A 72 18.87 31.44 -7.63
C ASP A 72 17.89 32.36 -8.34
N ALA A 73 18.40 33.36 -9.06
CA ALA A 73 17.54 34.27 -9.82
C ALA A 73 16.73 33.54 -10.91
N ARG A 74 17.35 32.60 -11.62
CA ARG A 74 16.67 31.77 -12.61
C ARG A 74 15.60 30.88 -11.97
N HIS A 75 15.91 30.31 -10.80
CA HIS A 75 14.96 29.49 -10.04
C HIS A 75 13.74 30.31 -9.59
N PHE A 76 13.96 31.47 -8.93
CA PHE A 76 12.87 32.33 -8.48
C PHE A 76 12.08 32.93 -9.65
N LEU A 77 12.71 33.15 -10.80
CA LEU A 77 12.00 33.52 -12.03
C LEU A 77 11.07 32.40 -12.50
N GLY A 78 11.49 31.15 -12.40
CA GLY A 78 10.63 29.98 -12.63
C GLY A 78 9.41 29.98 -11.69
N MET A 79 9.65 30.23 -10.38
CA MET A 79 8.57 30.34 -9.39
C MET A 79 7.60 31.48 -9.72
N ALA A 80 8.11 32.69 -10.03
CA ALA A 80 7.29 33.82 -10.42
C ALA A 80 6.47 33.56 -11.69
N THR A 81 7.06 32.86 -12.66
CA THR A 81 6.41 32.47 -13.92
C THR A 81 5.25 31.50 -13.66
N ALA A 82 5.46 30.50 -12.81
CA ALA A 82 4.44 29.50 -12.46
C ALA A 82 3.28 30.14 -11.66
N PHE A 83 3.57 30.97 -10.66
CA PHE A 83 2.55 31.73 -9.91
C PHE A 83 1.81 32.73 -10.81
N GLY A 84 2.44 33.24 -11.86
CA GLY A 84 1.82 34.09 -12.87
C GLY A 84 0.91 33.33 -13.86
N GLY A 85 0.65 32.02 -13.63
CA GLY A 85 -0.25 31.20 -14.43
C GLY A 85 0.41 30.38 -15.55
N LYS A 86 1.69 30.59 -15.84
CA LYS A 86 2.46 29.82 -16.82
C LYS A 86 3.18 28.66 -16.16
N ILE A 87 2.40 27.69 -15.64
CA ILE A 87 2.92 26.63 -14.76
C ILE A 87 3.95 25.77 -15.46
N GLY A 88 3.70 25.34 -16.71
CA GLY A 88 4.62 24.50 -17.49
C GLY A 88 5.98 25.17 -17.69
N ASP A 89 5.98 26.44 -18.15
CA ASP A 89 7.21 27.22 -18.36
C ASP A 89 7.97 27.42 -17.03
N GLY A 90 7.23 27.61 -15.93
CA GLY A 90 7.81 27.73 -14.58
C GLY A 90 8.52 26.46 -14.15
N ILE A 91 7.88 25.29 -14.31
CA ILE A 91 8.46 23.97 -14.00
C ILE A 91 9.76 23.75 -14.79
N GLU A 92 9.76 24.04 -16.10
CA GLU A 92 10.97 23.87 -16.93
C GLU A 92 12.13 24.74 -16.46
N ARG A 93 11.86 26.00 -16.07
CA ARG A 93 12.88 26.91 -15.51
C ARG A 93 13.42 26.42 -14.16
N ILE A 94 12.54 25.86 -13.30
CA ILE A 94 12.94 25.27 -12.02
C ILE A 94 13.82 24.03 -12.27
N ARG A 95 13.44 23.16 -13.22
CA ARG A 95 14.24 21.99 -13.62
C ARG A 95 15.62 22.39 -14.14
N ALA A 96 15.69 23.42 -14.99
CA ALA A 96 16.97 23.93 -15.50
C ALA A 96 17.87 24.45 -14.36
N SER A 97 17.29 25.08 -13.35
CA SER A 97 18.03 25.53 -12.16
C SER A 97 18.51 24.35 -11.32
N LEU A 98 17.68 23.30 -11.20
CA LEU A 98 18.04 22.06 -10.51
C LEU A 98 19.17 21.30 -11.23
N HIS A 99 19.19 21.30 -12.56
CA HIS A 99 20.32 20.75 -13.32
C HIS A 99 21.63 21.46 -12.98
N ALA A 100 21.60 22.78 -12.75
CA ALA A 100 22.79 23.52 -12.36
C ALA A 100 23.19 23.30 -10.89
N GLN A 101 22.25 23.01 -10.02
CA GLN A 101 22.45 22.73 -8.58
C GLN A 101 21.66 21.47 -8.17
N PRO A 102 22.09 20.26 -8.52
CA PRO A 102 21.33 19.02 -8.29
C PRO A 102 21.03 18.72 -6.81
N ASN A 103 21.89 19.19 -5.91
CA ASN A 103 21.79 18.97 -4.47
C ASN A 103 21.17 20.15 -3.71
N ASN A 104 20.36 21.00 -4.36
CA ASN A 104 19.67 22.09 -3.70
C ASN A 104 18.28 21.63 -3.18
N PRO A 105 18.08 21.45 -1.86
CA PRO A 105 16.83 20.93 -1.32
C PRO A 105 15.65 21.90 -1.51
N LEU A 106 15.88 23.20 -1.53
CA LEU A 106 14.84 24.20 -1.78
C LEU A 106 14.30 24.11 -3.21
N PHE A 107 15.20 23.92 -4.20
CA PHE A 107 14.77 23.80 -5.59
C PHE A 107 13.94 22.54 -5.81
N ARG A 108 14.30 21.43 -5.16
CA ARG A 108 13.53 20.19 -5.18
C ARG A 108 12.16 20.37 -4.53
N PHE A 109 12.11 21.01 -3.37
CA PHE A 109 10.86 21.30 -2.67
C PHE A 109 9.91 22.15 -3.54
N ASN A 110 10.43 23.20 -4.17
CA ASN A 110 9.65 24.08 -5.04
C ASN A 110 9.19 23.37 -6.32
N LEU A 111 10.04 22.48 -6.90
CA LEU A 111 9.65 21.64 -8.02
C LEU A 111 8.51 20.69 -7.62
N ALA A 112 8.65 20.04 -6.48
CA ALA A 112 7.63 19.13 -5.95
C ALA A 112 6.29 19.83 -5.70
N PHE A 113 6.31 21.06 -5.18
CA PHE A 113 5.09 21.85 -4.99
C PHE A 113 4.31 22.03 -6.31
N TRP A 114 4.99 22.41 -7.39
CA TRP A 114 4.34 22.60 -8.69
C TRP A 114 3.93 21.27 -9.36
N LEU A 115 4.74 20.23 -9.23
CA LEU A 115 4.37 18.89 -9.70
C LEU A 115 3.11 18.39 -9.00
N GLY A 116 3.00 18.60 -7.68
CA GLY A 116 1.77 18.27 -6.94
C GLY A 116 0.55 19.05 -7.42
N LYS A 117 0.72 20.35 -7.73
CA LYS A 117 -0.37 21.20 -8.26
C LYS A 117 -0.83 20.81 -9.66
N THR A 118 0.04 20.21 -10.46
CA THR A 118 -0.29 19.72 -11.81
C THR A 118 -0.74 18.25 -11.84
N GLY A 119 -0.91 17.61 -10.67
CA GLY A 119 -1.33 16.21 -10.57
C GLY A 119 -0.21 15.18 -10.70
N SER A 120 1.03 15.60 -10.99
CA SER A 120 2.20 14.71 -11.08
C SER A 120 2.70 14.30 -9.69
N VAL A 121 1.79 13.74 -8.86
CA VAL A 121 2.03 13.51 -7.41
C VAL A 121 3.19 12.54 -7.16
N GLY A 122 3.34 11.50 -7.99
CA GLY A 122 4.46 10.56 -7.87
C GLY A 122 5.82 11.23 -8.07
N ALA A 123 5.93 12.15 -9.06
CA ALA A 123 7.13 12.93 -9.28
C ALA A 123 7.38 13.92 -8.11
N ALA A 124 6.32 14.54 -7.59
CA ALA A 124 6.43 15.42 -6.41
C ALA A 124 6.98 14.67 -5.19
N ILE A 125 6.48 13.46 -4.91
CA ILE A 125 6.97 12.62 -3.81
C ILE A 125 8.47 12.31 -3.99
N ARG A 126 8.91 11.93 -5.19
CA ARG A 126 10.34 11.65 -5.46
C ARG A 126 11.23 12.86 -5.19
N GLU A 127 10.82 14.06 -5.63
CA GLU A 127 11.59 15.29 -5.36
C GLU A 127 11.62 15.64 -3.87
N LEU A 128 10.52 15.46 -3.14
CA LEU A 128 10.48 15.66 -1.69
C LEU A 128 11.37 14.66 -0.94
N MET A 129 11.35 13.40 -1.33
CA MET A 129 12.24 12.38 -0.75
C MET A 129 13.72 12.75 -0.94
N GLN A 130 14.09 13.22 -2.12
CA GLN A 130 15.45 13.71 -2.37
C GLN A 130 15.76 14.97 -1.57
N ALA A 131 14.81 15.89 -1.43
CA ALA A 131 14.99 17.10 -0.63
C ALA A 131 15.29 16.78 0.84
N VAL A 132 14.53 15.85 1.45
CA VAL A 132 14.74 15.42 2.85
C VAL A 132 15.98 14.51 3.01
N ALA A 133 16.41 13.83 1.97
CA ALA A 133 17.68 13.08 1.98
C ALA A 133 18.89 14.03 2.00
N ILE A 134 18.83 15.15 1.25
CA ILE A 134 19.88 16.17 1.22
C ILE A 134 19.88 16.98 2.52
N LYS A 135 18.70 17.38 3.00
CA LYS A 135 18.50 18.17 4.22
C LYS A 135 17.56 17.43 5.18
N PRO A 136 18.08 16.55 6.09
CA PRO A 136 17.25 15.74 6.99
C PRO A 136 16.34 16.52 7.95
N ASP A 137 16.66 17.74 8.28
CA ASP A 137 15.89 18.65 9.12
C ASP A 137 14.93 19.56 8.32
N TYR A 138 14.62 19.22 7.06
CA TYR A 138 13.69 20.00 6.23
C TYR A 138 12.23 19.61 6.55
N HIS A 139 11.71 20.12 7.68
CA HIS A 139 10.39 19.75 8.20
C HIS A 139 9.25 20.12 7.25
N GLU A 140 9.32 21.29 6.57
CA GLU A 140 8.29 21.70 5.60
C GLU A 140 8.17 20.70 4.43
N ALA A 141 9.31 20.19 3.96
CA ALA A 141 9.30 19.16 2.92
C ALA A 141 8.72 17.84 3.45
N ARG A 142 8.99 17.47 4.72
CA ARG A 142 8.39 16.29 5.34
C ARG A 142 6.87 16.42 5.51
N TYR A 143 6.36 17.59 5.92
CA TYR A 143 4.92 17.83 6.02
C TYR A 143 4.22 17.66 4.66
N GLN A 144 4.80 18.20 3.58
CA GLN A 144 4.26 18.03 2.23
C GLN A 144 4.35 16.57 1.78
N LEU A 145 5.44 15.88 2.10
CA LEU A 145 5.61 14.46 1.79
C LEU A 145 4.57 13.60 2.52
N VAL A 146 4.34 13.85 3.82
CA VAL A 146 3.27 13.17 4.59
C VAL A 146 1.92 13.40 3.95
N LYS A 147 1.59 14.65 3.60
CA LYS A 147 0.32 14.98 2.96
C LYS A 147 0.12 14.19 1.67
N LEU A 148 1.07 14.27 0.74
CA LEU A 148 0.97 13.58 -0.56
C LEU A 148 1.01 12.06 -0.42
N ALA A 149 1.78 11.54 0.53
CA ALA A 149 1.83 10.11 0.82
C ALA A 149 0.48 9.58 1.36
N MET A 150 -0.17 10.34 2.26
CA MET A 150 -1.52 9.99 2.74
C MET A 150 -2.56 10.03 1.62
N GLU A 151 -2.53 11.06 0.76
CA GLU A 151 -3.42 11.19 -0.40
C GLU A 151 -3.26 10.04 -1.41
N ARG A 152 -2.04 9.48 -1.52
CA ARG A 152 -1.72 8.36 -2.42
C ARG A 152 -1.74 6.99 -1.73
N HIS A 153 -2.29 6.90 -0.53
CA HIS A 153 -2.36 5.68 0.28
C HIS A 153 -0.99 5.02 0.57
N MET A 154 0.09 5.81 0.50
CA MET A 154 1.46 5.37 0.85
C MET A 154 1.68 5.49 2.37
N HIS A 155 0.86 4.79 3.14
CA HIS A 155 0.75 4.98 4.59
C HIS A 155 2.05 4.68 5.34
N ALA A 156 2.84 3.72 4.88
CA ALA A 156 4.14 3.41 5.47
C ALA A 156 5.16 4.55 5.27
N LEU A 157 5.19 5.16 4.08
CA LEU A 157 5.99 6.35 3.83
C LEU A 157 5.54 7.53 4.71
N ALA A 158 4.22 7.72 4.82
CA ALA A 158 3.67 8.76 5.69
C ALA A 158 4.09 8.54 7.14
N LYS A 159 3.89 7.34 7.69
CA LYS A 159 4.28 6.97 9.07
C LYS A 159 5.73 7.31 9.36
N LEU A 160 6.64 6.88 8.47
CA LEU A 160 8.05 7.14 8.60
C LEU A 160 8.38 8.62 8.82
N HIS A 161 7.79 9.48 7.99
CA HIS A 161 8.06 10.92 8.08
C HIS A 161 7.29 11.59 9.22
N ILE A 162 6.14 11.04 9.63
CA ILE A 162 5.41 11.47 10.83
C ILE A 162 6.25 11.19 12.08
N ASP A 163 6.86 10.01 12.20
CA ASP A 163 7.70 9.65 13.35
C ASP A 163 8.86 10.64 13.53
N VAL A 164 9.48 11.10 12.43
CA VAL A 164 10.52 12.14 12.48
C VAL A 164 9.97 13.50 12.91
N LEU A 165 8.77 13.87 12.45
CA LEU A 165 8.13 15.12 12.85
C LEU A 165 7.69 15.09 14.32
N LEU A 166 7.16 13.97 14.80
CA LEU A 166 6.78 13.79 16.20
C LEU A 166 7.98 13.82 17.15
N ALA A 167 9.18 13.45 16.69
CA ALA A 167 10.40 13.61 17.50
C ALA A 167 10.71 15.08 17.80
N VAL A 168 10.23 16.03 16.97
CA VAL A 168 10.40 17.48 17.15
C VAL A 168 9.15 18.12 17.77
N GLU A 169 7.96 17.62 17.41
CA GLU A 169 6.67 18.13 17.84
C GLU A 169 5.83 17.01 18.51
N PRO A 170 6.26 16.50 19.68
CA PRO A 170 5.69 15.29 20.29
C PRO A 170 4.23 15.43 20.74
N GLU A 171 3.73 16.66 20.86
CA GLU A 171 2.35 16.93 21.30
C GLU A 171 1.43 17.40 20.17
N ASN A 172 1.88 17.36 18.91
CA ASN A 172 1.10 17.86 17.78
C ASN A 172 -0.08 16.91 17.47
N PRO A 173 -1.34 17.30 17.73
CA PRO A 173 -2.49 16.41 17.61
C PRO A 173 -2.77 16.02 16.16
N GLU A 174 -2.46 16.87 15.19
CA GLU A 174 -2.64 16.59 13.78
C GLU A 174 -1.68 15.47 13.31
N LEU A 175 -0.45 15.47 13.79
CA LEU A 175 0.52 14.41 13.49
C LEU A 175 0.09 13.08 14.13
N HIS A 176 -0.39 13.09 15.38
CA HIS A 176 -0.94 11.90 16.03
C HIS A 176 -2.16 11.35 15.30
N TYR A 177 -3.07 12.22 14.84
CA TYR A 177 -4.24 11.81 14.05
C TYR A 177 -3.83 11.17 12.71
N ARG A 178 -2.86 11.78 12.00
CA ARG A 178 -2.32 11.22 10.76
C ARG A 178 -1.58 9.90 11.01
N LEU A 179 -0.85 9.80 12.11
CA LEU A 179 -0.20 8.56 12.52
C LEU A 179 -1.24 7.46 12.78
N ALA A 180 -2.25 7.74 13.61
CA ALA A 180 -3.32 6.79 13.91
C ALA A 180 -4.04 6.31 12.64
N THR A 181 -4.31 7.23 11.71
CA THR A 181 -4.93 6.92 10.41
C THR A 181 -4.01 6.05 9.54
N ALA A 182 -2.72 6.34 9.49
CA ALA A 182 -1.75 5.53 8.76
C ALA A 182 -1.64 4.12 9.37
N LEU A 183 -1.55 4.01 10.70
CA LEU A 183 -1.51 2.75 11.44
C LEU A 183 -2.76 1.89 11.22
N LEU A 184 -3.94 2.53 11.15
CA LEU A 184 -5.19 1.87 10.81
C LEU A 184 -5.11 1.17 9.44
N ARG A 185 -4.58 1.87 8.45
CA ARG A 185 -4.41 1.32 7.08
C ARG A 185 -3.29 0.28 6.99
N LEU A 186 -2.26 0.39 7.81
CA LEU A 186 -1.17 -0.57 7.93
C LEU A 186 -1.54 -1.80 8.77
N LYS A 187 -2.74 -1.83 9.36
CA LYS A 187 -3.19 -2.89 10.28
C LYS A 187 -2.30 -3.04 11.54
N GLU A 188 -1.57 -1.99 11.91
CA GLU A 188 -0.81 -1.90 13.16
C GLU A 188 -1.77 -1.57 14.32
N HIS A 189 -2.59 -2.52 14.69
CA HIS A 189 -3.80 -2.30 15.50
C HIS A 189 -3.53 -1.80 16.92
N THR A 190 -2.50 -2.33 17.58
CA THR A 190 -2.16 -1.93 18.95
C THR A 190 -1.69 -0.48 19.01
N ALA A 191 -0.82 -0.10 18.08
CA ALA A 191 -0.32 1.27 17.99
C ALA A 191 -1.44 2.24 17.56
N MET A 192 -2.25 1.87 16.59
CA MET A 192 -3.42 2.64 16.13
C MET A 192 -4.38 2.92 17.29
N GLU A 193 -4.75 1.90 18.06
CA GLU A 193 -5.65 2.04 19.20
C GLU A 193 -5.09 2.98 20.26
N ARG A 194 -3.80 2.85 20.60
CA ARG A 194 -3.13 3.73 21.54
C ARG A 194 -3.21 5.20 21.10
N GLU A 195 -2.90 5.48 19.83
CA GLU A 195 -2.93 6.85 19.30
C GLU A 195 -4.35 7.43 19.33
N PHE A 196 -5.38 6.70 18.85
CA PHE A 196 -6.75 7.19 18.90
C PHE A 196 -7.25 7.38 20.32
N ARG A 197 -6.98 6.45 21.26
CA ARG A 197 -7.38 6.62 22.67
C ARG A 197 -6.70 7.82 23.33
N THR A 198 -5.44 8.11 22.98
CA THR A 198 -4.72 9.30 23.46
C THR A 198 -5.39 10.59 22.94
N LEU A 199 -5.81 10.62 21.68
CA LEU A 199 -6.53 11.76 21.10
C LEU A 199 -7.93 11.92 21.70
N ILE A 200 -8.68 10.82 21.88
CA ILE A 200 -9.99 10.81 22.53
C ILE A 200 -9.92 11.31 23.98
N ALA A 201 -8.86 10.94 24.73
CA ALA A 201 -8.68 11.45 26.09
C ALA A 201 -8.53 12.97 26.16
N ARG A 202 -8.05 13.62 25.07
CA ARG A 202 -7.93 15.08 24.94
C ARG A 202 -9.20 15.72 24.37
N ALA A 203 -9.98 14.98 23.60
CA ALA A 203 -11.19 15.45 22.93
C ALA A 203 -12.29 14.35 22.97
N PRO A 204 -12.88 14.10 24.15
CA PRO A 204 -13.79 12.96 24.35
C PRO A 204 -15.11 13.03 23.57
N ASP A 205 -15.51 14.23 23.13
CA ASP A 205 -16.71 14.43 22.33
C ASP A 205 -16.43 14.52 20.81
N ASN A 206 -15.21 14.14 20.39
CA ASN A 206 -14.86 14.18 18.97
C ASN A 206 -15.38 12.93 18.24
N VAL A 207 -16.49 13.09 17.55
CA VAL A 207 -17.19 12.04 16.79
C VAL A 207 -16.28 11.33 15.79
N GLU A 208 -15.42 12.05 15.08
CA GLU A 208 -14.53 11.47 14.07
C GLU A 208 -13.54 10.49 14.67
N LEU A 209 -12.98 10.79 15.85
CA LEU A 209 -12.04 9.91 16.54
C LEU A 209 -12.70 8.59 16.97
N HIS A 210 -13.92 8.66 17.53
CA HIS A 210 -14.69 7.47 17.89
C HIS A 210 -15.07 6.64 16.67
N MET A 211 -15.49 7.27 15.56
CA MET A 211 -15.77 6.59 14.30
C MET A 211 -14.53 5.84 13.76
N LYS A 212 -13.36 6.49 13.79
CA LYS A 212 -12.11 5.89 13.32
C LYS A 212 -11.60 4.76 14.23
N LEU A 213 -11.72 4.92 15.55
CA LEU A 213 -11.41 3.85 16.49
C LEU A 213 -12.34 2.65 16.28
N GLY A 214 -13.64 2.90 16.12
CA GLY A 214 -14.63 1.87 15.82
C GLY A 214 -14.33 1.13 14.51
N GLU A 215 -13.93 1.83 13.43
CA GLU A 215 -13.47 1.24 12.17
C GLU A 215 -12.29 0.29 12.41
N GLY A 216 -11.30 0.72 13.19
CA GLY A 216 -10.12 -0.08 13.52
C GLY A 216 -10.45 -1.33 14.35
N LEU A 217 -11.26 -1.17 15.39
CA LEU A 217 -11.71 -2.26 16.25
C LEU A 217 -12.51 -3.30 15.46
N ARG A 218 -13.43 -2.86 14.60
CA ARG A 218 -14.17 -3.73 13.68
C ARG A 218 -13.22 -4.50 12.74
N GLY A 219 -12.20 -3.83 12.23
CA GLY A 219 -11.16 -4.44 11.38
C GLY A 219 -10.39 -5.56 12.09
N THR A 220 -10.34 -5.54 13.44
CA THR A 220 -9.71 -6.59 14.26
C THR A 220 -10.68 -7.67 14.73
N GLY A 221 -11.97 -7.59 14.35
CA GLY A 221 -13.02 -8.49 14.83
C GLY A 221 -13.47 -8.22 16.27
N ARG A 222 -13.07 -7.09 16.86
CA ARG A 222 -13.53 -6.64 18.20
C ARG A 222 -14.85 -5.89 18.05
N ASP A 223 -15.84 -6.60 17.49
CA ASP A 223 -17.12 -6.02 17.08
C ASP A 223 -17.93 -5.42 18.26
N ASP A 224 -17.79 -5.96 19.48
CA ASP A 224 -18.47 -5.40 20.66
C ASP A 224 -17.85 -4.07 21.09
N GLU A 225 -16.54 -3.95 21.01
CA GLU A 225 -15.85 -2.70 21.32
C GLU A 225 -16.06 -1.66 20.22
N ALA A 226 -16.05 -2.08 18.96
CA ALA A 226 -16.42 -1.20 17.84
C ALA A 226 -17.85 -0.65 18.01
N ARG A 227 -18.79 -1.52 18.42
CA ARG A 227 -20.15 -1.12 18.76
C ARG A 227 -20.17 -0.06 19.84
N ALA A 228 -19.43 -0.24 20.93
CA ALA A 228 -19.38 0.72 22.03
C ALA A 228 -18.90 2.11 21.58
N GLU A 229 -17.92 2.17 20.68
CA GLU A 229 -17.46 3.44 20.10
C GLU A 229 -18.58 4.09 19.23
N TYR A 230 -19.29 3.32 18.40
CA TYR A 230 -20.42 3.85 17.60
C TYR A 230 -21.62 4.25 18.47
N ASP A 231 -21.91 3.51 19.55
CA ASP A 231 -22.93 3.89 20.52
C ASP A 231 -22.54 5.21 21.22
N THR A 232 -21.25 5.45 21.50
CA THR A 232 -20.74 6.74 22.00
C THR A 232 -20.98 7.86 20.99
N VAL A 233 -20.74 7.63 19.70
CA VAL A 233 -21.09 8.60 18.65
C VAL A 233 -22.56 8.95 18.68
N LEU A 234 -23.46 7.97 18.82
CA LEU A 234 -24.90 8.22 18.90
C LEU A 234 -25.32 8.90 20.21
N ALA A 235 -24.54 8.77 21.29
CA ALA A 235 -24.77 9.53 22.52
C ALA A 235 -24.45 11.01 22.34
N ILE A 236 -23.39 11.33 21.56
CA ILE A 236 -22.97 12.70 21.22
C ILE A 236 -23.89 13.28 20.12
N GLU A 237 -24.12 12.52 19.06
CA GLU A 237 -24.94 12.88 17.89
C GLU A 237 -25.99 11.79 17.62
N PRO A 238 -27.21 11.85 18.27
CA PRO A 238 -28.19 10.77 18.21
C PRO A 238 -28.71 10.41 16.81
N GLY A 239 -28.47 11.27 15.84
CA GLY A 239 -28.88 11.07 14.43
C GLY A 239 -27.72 10.83 13.48
N ASN A 240 -26.51 10.57 13.95
CA ASN A 240 -25.35 10.38 13.07
C ASN A 240 -25.57 9.18 12.13
N PRO A 241 -25.70 9.42 10.80
CA PRO A 241 -26.10 8.37 9.86
C PRO A 241 -24.99 7.35 9.61
N ASP A 242 -23.72 7.76 9.71
CA ASP A 242 -22.59 6.88 9.51
C ASP A 242 -22.48 5.89 10.70
N ALA A 243 -22.69 6.35 11.93
CA ALA A 243 -22.73 5.47 13.10
C ALA A 243 -23.90 4.49 13.03
N LEU A 244 -25.10 4.95 12.60
CA LEU A 244 -26.26 4.07 12.39
C LEU A 244 -25.98 3.03 11.29
N TYR A 245 -25.29 3.41 10.21
CA TYR A 245 -24.88 2.48 9.16
C TYR A 245 -23.88 1.43 9.69
N GLU A 246 -22.84 1.85 10.41
CA GLU A 246 -21.84 0.92 10.94
C GLU A 246 -22.46 -0.06 11.94
N LEU A 247 -23.36 0.41 12.80
CA LEU A 247 -24.12 -0.46 13.70
C LEU A 247 -25.03 -1.43 12.93
N ALA A 248 -25.77 -0.95 11.92
CA ALA A 248 -26.60 -1.81 11.07
C ALA A 248 -25.77 -2.87 10.36
N PHE A 249 -24.57 -2.53 9.90
CA PHE A 249 -23.63 -3.45 9.28
C PHE A 249 -23.10 -4.51 10.27
N LEU A 250 -22.76 -4.12 11.51
CA LEU A 250 -22.36 -5.07 12.56
C LEU A 250 -23.47 -6.06 12.90
N GLU A 251 -24.72 -5.59 13.00
CA GLU A 251 -25.87 -6.45 13.30
C GLU A 251 -26.18 -7.42 12.13
N GLU A 252 -26.06 -6.96 10.88
CA GLU A 252 -26.20 -7.83 9.70
C GLU A 252 -25.15 -8.96 9.71
N ARG A 253 -23.91 -8.65 10.03
CA ARG A 253 -22.82 -9.65 10.17
C ARG A 253 -23.10 -10.69 11.25
N ARG A 254 -23.76 -10.29 12.33
CA ARG A 254 -24.18 -11.15 13.46
C ARG A 254 -25.48 -11.89 13.19
N HIS A 255 -26.01 -11.83 11.97
CA HIS A 255 -27.32 -12.40 11.58
C HIS A 255 -28.52 -11.83 12.36
N ARG A 256 -28.40 -10.64 12.97
CA ARG A 256 -29.48 -9.92 13.65
C ARG A 256 -30.20 -8.99 12.67
N VAL A 257 -30.90 -9.61 11.73
CA VAL A 257 -31.42 -8.93 10.53
C VAL A 257 -32.46 -7.86 10.90
N GLU A 258 -33.29 -8.12 11.91
CA GLU A 258 -34.35 -7.19 12.37
C GLU A 258 -33.75 -5.91 12.98
N GLU A 259 -32.70 -6.06 13.78
CA GLU A 259 -32.03 -4.93 14.41
C GLU A 259 -31.26 -4.10 13.36
N SER A 260 -30.59 -4.76 12.40
CA SER A 260 -29.97 -4.09 11.25
C SER A 260 -31.00 -3.26 10.46
N GLU A 261 -32.21 -3.82 10.22
CA GLU A 261 -33.30 -3.13 9.54
C GLU A 261 -33.77 -1.91 10.34
N ARG A 262 -33.94 -2.06 11.66
CA ARG A 262 -34.38 -0.98 12.55
C ARG A 262 -33.41 0.21 12.50
N LEU A 263 -32.11 -0.05 12.66
CA LEU A 263 -31.06 0.97 12.64
C LEU A 263 -30.99 1.69 11.29
N ALA A 264 -31.04 0.93 10.20
CA ALA A 264 -31.00 1.52 8.86
C ALA A 264 -32.24 2.40 8.59
N LYS A 265 -33.43 1.97 8.99
CA LYS A 265 -34.65 2.78 8.89
C LYS A 265 -34.61 4.02 9.77
N GLN A 266 -34.07 3.92 10.98
CA GLN A 266 -33.87 5.07 11.87
C GLN A 266 -32.99 6.13 11.19
N GLY A 267 -31.87 5.75 10.59
CA GLY A 267 -30.98 6.67 9.88
C GLY A 267 -31.66 7.29 8.66
N LEU A 268 -32.40 6.51 7.88
CA LEU A 268 -33.14 7.01 6.70
C LEU A 268 -34.30 7.93 7.04
N ALA A 269 -34.91 7.81 8.20
CA ALA A 269 -35.93 8.76 8.67
C ALA A 269 -35.30 10.16 8.89
N LEU A 270 -34.03 10.24 9.24
CA LEU A 270 -33.30 11.49 9.46
C LEU A 270 -32.62 11.99 8.17
N GLN A 271 -32.02 11.06 7.39
CA GLN A 271 -31.36 11.35 6.12
C GLN A 271 -31.88 10.41 5.02
N PRO A 272 -32.99 10.73 4.36
CA PRO A 272 -33.65 9.86 3.38
C PRO A 272 -32.76 9.46 2.17
N ASN A 273 -31.77 10.27 1.84
CA ASN A 273 -30.88 10.07 0.69
C ASN A 273 -29.52 9.44 1.05
N HIS A 274 -29.34 8.93 2.26
CA HIS A 274 -28.05 8.36 2.68
C HIS A 274 -27.79 7.00 2.02
N GLY A 275 -26.89 6.96 1.04
CA GLY A 275 -26.67 5.80 0.18
C GLY A 275 -26.28 4.52 0.92
N PHE A 276 -25.37 4.60 1.90
CA PHE A 276 -24.94 3.41 2.65
C PHE A 276 -26.06 2.82 3.54
N LEU A 277 -26.99 3.63 4.05
CA LEU A 277 -28.15 3.12 4.79
C LEU A 277 -29.13 2.39 3.86
N HIS A 278 -29.33 2.88 2.64
CA HIS A 278 -30.07 2.15 1.60
C HIS A 278 -29.37 0.83 1.24
N LEU A 279 -28.05 0.82 1.12
CA LEU A 279 -27.25 -0.39 0.89
C LEU A 279 -27.43 -1.40 2.05
N ALA A 280 -27.45 -0.93 3.31
CA ALA A 280 -27.72 -1.79 4.47
C ALA A 280 -29.12 -2.45 4.36
N LEU A 281 -30.14 -1.69 4.01
CA LEU A 281 -31.48 -2.25 3.79
C LEU A 281 -31.53 -3.24 2.62
N ALA A 282 -30.83 -2.97 1.52
CA ALA A 282 -30.75 -3.91 0.40
C ALA A 282 -30.13 -5.25 0.85
N ARG A 283 -29.07 -5.20 1.67
CA ARG A 283 -28.45 -6.40 2.27
C ARG A 283 -29.41 -7.15 3.19
N VAL A 284 -30.19 -6.41 4.00
CA VAL A 284 -31.27 -7.00 4.82
C VAL A 284 -32.29 -7.73 3.95
N ARG A 285 -32.79 -7.11 2.86
CA ARG A 285 -33.70 -7.77 1.90
C ARG A 285 -33.11 -9.04 1.32
N ARG A 286 -31.85 -9.00 0.92
CA ARG A 286 -31.12 -10.19 0.45
C ARG A 286 -31.09 -11.30 1.51
N ARG A 287 -30.80 -10.98 2.78
CA ARG A 287 -30.81 -11.96 3.89
C ARG A 287 -32.18 -12.56 4.14
N GLN A 288 -33.26 -11.79 3.93
CA GLN A 288 -34.64 -12.24 4.01
C GLN A 288 -35.06 -13.06 2.79
N GLY A 289 -34.19 -13.29 1.78
CA GLY A 289 -34.54 -13.98 0.55
C GLY A 289 -35.32 -13.12 -0.48
N ARG A 290 -35.52 -11.84 -0.20
CA ARG A 290 -36.29 -10.90 -1.03
C ARG A 290 -35.35 -10.28 -2.09
N MET A 291 -34.84 -11.13 -3.01
CA MET A 291 -33.77 -10.76 -3.94
C MET A 291 -34.16 -9.64 -4.92
N GLU A 292 -35.36 -9.68 -5.50
CA GLU A 292 -35.80 -8.67 -6.48
C GLU A 292 -36.01 -7.30 -5.81
N GLU A 293 -36.50 -7.26 -4.57
CA GLU A 293 -36.60 -5.99 -3.84
C GLU A 293 -35.23 -5.41 -3.52
N ALA A 294 -34.28 -6.26 -3.15
CA ALA A 294 -32.90 -5.81 -2.95
C ALA A 294 -32.32 -5.23 -4.24
N LEU A 295 -32.54 -5.87 -5.41
CA LEU A 295 -32.10 -5.38 -6.71
C LEU A 295 -32.70 -4.02 -7.05
N GLU A 296 -34.00 -3.82 -6.79
CA GLU A 296 -34.66 -2.54 -7.05
C GLU A 296 -34.06 -1.42 -6.21
N MET A 297 -33.81 -1.67 -4.92
CA MET A 297 -33.13 -0.70 -4.05
C MET A 297 -31.71 -0.37 -4.52
N LEU A 298 -30.95 -1.38 -4.98
CA LEU A 298 -29.58 -1.19 -5.48
C LEU A 298 -29.56 -0.39 -6.78
N ARG A 299 -30.53 -0.59 -7.70
CA ARG A 299 -30.69 0.24 -8.91
C ARG A 299 -30.96 1.71 -8.58
N GLN A 300 -31.73 1.98 -7.53
CA GLN A 300 -31.95 3.35 -7.08
C GLN A 300 -30.67 3.99 -6.55
N ILE A 301 -29.80 3.24 -5.85
CA ILE A 301 -28.49 3.72 -5.41
C ILE A 301 -27.58 4.00 -6.61
N GLU A 302 -27.58 3.14 -7.62
CA GLU A 302 -26.77 3.30 -8.83
C GLU A 302 -27.04 4.65 -9.54
N THR A 303 -28.30 5.04 -9.64
CA THR A 303 -28.74 6.25 -10.33
C THR A 303 -28.78 7.50 -9.45
N ALA A 304 -28.71 7.34 -8.12
CA ALA A 304 -28.75 8.44 -7.17
C ALA A 304 -27.45 9.26 -7.15
N ASN A 305 -27.55 10.49 -6.66
CA ASN A 305 -26.36 11.32 -6.40
C ASN A 305 -25.67 10.90 -5.09
N VAL A 306 -25.04 9.75 -5.11
CA VAL A 306 -24.23 9.20 -4.01
C VAL A 306 -22.75 9.19 -4.39
N GLY A 307 -21.87 9.15 -3.39
CA GLY A 307 -20.42 9.03 -3.65
C GLY A 307 -20.05 7.73 -4.37
N ASP A 308 -18.97 7.74 -5.15
CA ASP A 308 -18.52 6.59 -5.95
C ASP A 308 -18.28 5.34 -5.07
N ALA A 309 -17.78 5.48 -3.85
CA ALA A 309 -17.57 4.35 -2.93
C ALA A 309 -18.88 3.60 -2.60
N CYS A 310 -19.97 4.33 -2.37
CA CYS A 310 -21.28 3.73 -2.13
C CYS A 310 -21.82 3.06 -3.41
N ARG A 311 -21.69 3.72 -4.55
CA ARG A 311 -22.13 3.19 -5.86
C ARG A 311 -21.38 1.91 -6.20
N VAL A 312 -20.06 1.88 -6.04
CA VAL A 312 -19.22 0.69 -6.26
C VAL A 312 -19.70 -0.48 -5.38
N SER A 313 -19.90 -0.21 -4.07
CA SER A 313 -20.38 -1.25 -3.14
C SER A 313 -21.77 -1.77 -3.50
N ALA A 314 -22.68 -0.91 -3.96
CA ALA A 314 -24.00 -1.29 -4.42
C ALA A 314 -23.96 -2.14 -5.70
N LEU A 315 -23.11 -1.79 -6.65
CA LEU A 315 -22.94 -2.53 -7.90
C LEU A 315 -22.35 -3.93 -7.67
N TYR A 316 -21.35 -4.08 -6.79
CA TYR A 316 -20.85 -5.41 -6.42
C TYR A 316 -21.92 -6.26 -5.72
N GLU A 317 -22.73 -5.67 -4.82
CA GLU A 317 -23.84 -6.34 -4.16
C GLU A 317 -24.92 -6.78 -5.16
N MET A 318 -25.25 -5.90 -6.13
CA MET A 318 -26.19 -6.20 -7.22
C MET A 318 -25.67 -7.37 -8.08
N GLY A 319 -24.42 -7.31 -8.50
CA GLY A 319 -23.78 -8.41 -9.25
C GLY A 319 -23.83 -9.73 -8.50
N ALA A 320 -23.55 -9.72 -7.18
CA ALA A 320 -23.60 -10.92 -6.35
C ALA A 320 -25.02 -11.51 -6.21
N ILE A 321 -26.06 -10.68 -6.18
CA ILE A 321 -27.47 -11.12 -6.16
C ILE A 321 -27.83 -11.73 -7.53
N LEU A 322 -27.49 -11.04 -8.61
CA LEU A 322 -27.76 -11.50 -9.98
C LEU A 322 -27.06 -12.83 -10.30
N ASP A 323 -25.83 -13.03 -9.82
CA ASP A 323 -25.11 -14.29 -9.93
C ASP A 323 -25.85 -15.45 -9.24
N LYS A 324 -26.36 -15.22 -8.01
CA LYS A 324 -27.19 -16.20 -7.29
C LYS A 324 -28.48 -16.54 -8.03
N LEU A 325 -29.05 -15.56 -8.71
CA LEU A 325 -30.23 -15.74 -9.56
C LEU A 325 -29.90 -16.37 -10.92
N LYS A 326 -28.63 -16.70 -11.18
CA LYS A 326 -28.11 -17.24 -12.45
C LYS A 326 -28.31 -16.29 -13.65
N ARG A 327 -28.44 -14.99 -13.40
CA ARG A 327 -28.53 -13.94 -14.39
C ARG A 327 -27.13 -13.41 -14.71
N TYR A 328 -26.28 -14.30 -15.24
CA TYR A 328 -24.83 -14.11 -15.35
C TYR A 328 -24.41 -12.89 -16.18
N ASP A 329 -25.14 -12.58 -17.26
CA ASP A 329 -24.82 -11.45 -18.12
C ASP A 329 -25.06 -10.11 -17.42
N GLU A 330 -26.20 -10.03 -16.69
CA GLU A 330 -26.52 -8.83 -15.92
C GLU A 330 -25.58 -8.70 -14.72
N ALA A 331 -25.22 -9.83 -14.10
CA ALA A 331 -24.22 -9.86 -13.04
C ALA A 331 -22.89 -9.31 -13.51
N PHE A 332 -22.42 -9.79 -14.68
CA PHE A 332 -21.17 -9.32 -15.25
C PHE A 332 -21.20 -7.82 -15.58
N ALA A 333 -22.29 -7.33 -16.16
CA ALA A 333 -22.47 -5.90 -16.43
C ALA A 333 -22.41 -5.04 -15.16
N ALA A 334 -23.01 -5.51 -14.05
CA ALA A 334 -22.92 -4.82 -12.76
C ALA A 334 -21.49 -4.80 -12.20
N PHE A 335 -20.77 -5.91 -12.26
CA PHE A 335 -19.37 -5.97 -11.84
C PHE A 335 -18.47 -5.11 -12.72
N ASP A 336 -18.68 -5.08 -14.04
CA ASP A 336 -17.91 -4.25 -14.97
C ASP A 336 -18.13 -2.76 -14.68
N HIS A 337 -19.39 -2.34 -14.46
CA HIS A 337 -19.70 -0.97 -14.08
C HIS A 337 -19.06 -0.59 -12.72
N ALA A 338 -19.05 -1.51 -11.75
CA ALA A 338 -18.37 -1.30 -10.47
C ALA A 338 -16.87 -1.06 -10.68
N ASN A 339 -16.21 -1.92 -11.46
CA ASN A 339 -14.79 -1.82 -11.75
C ASN A 339 -14.44 -0.53 -12.52
N ILE A 340 -15.25 -0.16 -13.53
CA ILE A 340 -15.07 1.09 -14.28
C ILE A 340 -15.16 2.30 -13.35
N THR A 341 -16.12 2.29 -12.42
CA THR A 341 -16.29 3.38 -11.47
C THR A 341 -15.13 3.43 -10.48
N ASP A 342 -14.68 2.29 -10.00
CA ASP A 342 -13.60 2.18 -9.01
C ASP A 342 -12.22 2.57 -9.60
N ARG A 343 -11.99 2.37 -10.91
CA ARG A 343 -10.75 2.81 -11.60
C ARG A 343 -10.44 4.28 -11.40
N LYS A 344 -11.45 5.13 -11.22
CA LYS A 344 -11.27 6.59 -11.10
C LYS A 344 -10.36 6.97 -9.94
N GLN A 345 -10.41 6.25 -8.82
CA GLN A 345 -9.59 6.52 -7.65
C GLN A 345 -8.10 6.12 -7.85
N PHE A 346 -7.81 5.25 -8.81
CA PHE A 346 -6.45 4.79 -9.14
C PHE A 346 -5.86 5.50 -10.36
N LEU A 347 -6.63 6.41 -10.97
CA LEU A 347 -6.19 7.09 -12.18
C LEU A 347 -4.99 8.00 -11.88
N ASP A 348 -3.87 7.72 -12.52
CA ASP A 348 -2.74 8.62 -12.57
C ASP A 348 -3.01 9.75 -13.56
N LEU A 349 -3.04 10.99 -13.07
CA LEU A 349 -3.42 12.15 -13.89
C LEU A 349 -2.35 12.52 -14.93
N GLU A 350 -1.10 12.07 -14.73
CA GLU A 350 0.00 12.33 -15.67
C GLU A 350 -0.06 11.38 -16.87
N THR A 351 -0.32 10.10 -16.61
CA THR A 351 -0.32 9.05 -17.64
C THR A 351 -1.71 8.72 -18.18
N GLY A 352 -2.76 9.14 -17.47
CA GLY A 352 -4.15 8.78 -17.79
C GLY A 352 -4.48 7.30 -17.62
N THR A 353 -3.63 6.53 -16.90
CA THR A 353 -3.81 5.10 -16.67
C THR A 353 -4.04 4.80 -15.19
N PHE A 354 -4.85 3.78 -14.89
CA PHE A 354 -5.04 3.27 -13.53
C PHE A 354 -4.06 2.14 -13.20
N TYR A 355 -3.45 1.52 -14.23
CA TYR A 355 -2.47 0.44 -14.12
C TYR A 355 -1.53 0.47 -15.31
N SER A 356 -0.25 0.69 -15.07
CA SER A 356 0.78 0.69 -16.13
C SER A 356 1.37 -0.72 -16.28
N LYS A 357 1.06 -1.40 -17.38
CA LYS A 357 1.66 -2.70 -17.73
C LYS A 357 3.18 -2.60 -17.87
N ASP A 358 3.68 -1.54 -18.51
CA ASP A 358 5.11 -1.35 -18.74
C ASP A 358 5.87 -1.13 -17.43
N ALA A 359 5.34 -0.32 -16.51
CA ALA A 359 5.95 -0.11 -15.22
C ALA A 359 5.96 -1.40 -14.37
N ASN A 360 4.86 -2.17 -14.39
CA ASN A 360 4.81 -3.45 -13.68
C ASN A 360 5.74 -4.48 -14.31
N LYS A 361 5.82 -4.56 -15.64
CA LYS A 361 6.78 -5.43 -16.33
C LYS A 361 8.21 -5.08 -15.96
N ALA A 362 8.57 -3.79 -16.01
CA ALA A 362 9.89 -3.32 -15.60
C ALA A 362 10.20 -3.68 -14.14
N TRP A 363 9.21 -3.62 -13.25
CA TRP A 363 9.34 -4.04 -11.86
C TRP A 363 9.63 -5.55 -11.74
N PHE A 364 8.86 -6.41 -12.42
CA PHE A 364 9.11 -7.84 -12.44
C PHE A 364 10.49 -8.19 -13.00
N GLU A 365 10.94 -7.52 -14.07
CA GLU A 365 12.29 -7.70 -14.61
C GLU A 365 13.36 -7.25 -13.58
N THR A 366 13.15 -6.13 -12.89
CA THR A 366 14.07 -5.66 -11.83
C THR A 366 14.23 -6.71 -10.72
N LEU A 367 13.15 -7.38 -10.32
CA LEU A 367 13.21 -8.46 -9.33
C LEU A 367 14.00 -9.67 -9.87
N LYS A 368 13.73 -10.08 -11.11
CA LYS A 368 14.44 -11.20 -11.75
C LYS A 368 15.94 -10.91 -11.94
N ASP A 369 16.28 -9.71 -12.38
CA ASP A 369 17.68 -9.29 -12.57
C ASP A 369 18.44 -9.23 -11.24
N PHE A 370 17.76 -8.93 -10.15
CA PHE A 370 18.38 -8.88 -8.83
C PHE A 370 18.52 -10.27 -8.21
N TYR A 371 17.46 -11.06 -8.17
CA TYR A 371 17.41 -12.35 -7.48
C TYR A 371 17.93 -13.48 -8.35
N THR A 372 19.24 -13.48 -8.60
CA THR A 372 19.98 -14.53 -9.33
C THR A 372 20.76 -15.40 -8.36
N ARG A 373 21.10 -16.62 -8.79
CA ARG A 373 21.92 -17.58 -8.02
C ARG A 373 23.23 -16.96 -7.57
N ASP A 374 23.94 -16.27 -8.46
CA ASP A 374 25.23 -15.64 -8.15
C ASP A 374 25.09 -14.54 -7.10
N ARG A 375 24.06 -13.70 -7.20
CA ARG A 375 23.77 -12.66 -6.23
C ARG A 375 23.42 -13.22 -4.86
N LEU A 376 22.62 -14.27 -4.83
CA LEU A 376 22.25 -14.95 -3.59
C LEU A 376 23.47 -15.63 -2.95
N ALA A 377 24.35 -16.24 -3.74
CA ALA A 377 25.60 -16.80 -3.25
C ALA A 377 26.49 -15.72 -2.59
N ALA A 378 26.57 -14.53 -3.19
CA ALA A 378 27.31 -13.41 -2.61
C ALA A 378 26.73 -12.90 -1.29
N LEU A 379 25.42 -13.04 -1.08
CA LEU A 379 24.72 -12.67 0.16
C LEU A 379 24.68 -13.80 1.21
N GLN A 380 25.09 -15.02 0.85
CA GLN A 380 24.98 -16.22 1.70
C GLN A 380 25.60 -16.05 3.09
N SER A 381 26.76 -15.39 3.18
CA SER A 381 27.46 -15.15 4.45
C SER A 381 26.79 -14.11 5.37
N TYR A 382 25.79 -13.42 4.86
CA TYR A 382 25.05 -12.36 5.58
C TYR A 382 23.63 -12.78 5.96
N LEU A 383 23.23 -14.03 5.64
CA LEU A 383 21.91 -14.54 5.96
C LEU A 383 21.73 -14.67 7.47
N PRO A 384 20.57 -14.28 8.02
CA PRO A 384 20.27 -14.50 9.42
C PRO A 384 20.22 -16.01 9.73
N PRO A 385 20.75 -16.46 10.88
CA PRO A 385 20.54 -17.83 11.34
C PRO A 385 19.05 -18.06 11.63
N PRO A 386 18.61 -19.32 11.73
CA PRO A 386 17.25 -19.65 12.17
C PRO A 386 16.90 -18.93 13.47
N THR A 387 15.65 -18.48 13.62
CA THR A 387 15.18 -17.85 14.86
C THR A 387 15.05 -18.90 15.96
N SER A 388 15.19 -18.50 17.21
CA SER A 388 14.97 -19.39 18.38
C SER A 388 13.48 -19.49 18.77
N GLY A 389 12.61 -18.63 18.22
CA GLY A 389 11.17 -18.57 18.47
C GLY A 389 10.33 -19.15 17.31
N PRO A 390 9.01 -18.88 17.31
CA PRO A 390 8.11 -19.31 16.25
C PRO A 390 8.60 -18.90 14.86
N GLN A 391 8.53 -19.85 13.92
CA GLN A 391 8.99 -19.65 12.56
C GLN A 391 7.85 -19.21 11.65
N PRO A 392 8.05 -18.25 10.72
CA PRO A 392 7.04 -17.94 9.72
C PRO A 392 6.84 -19.10 8.76
N LEU A 393 5.59 -19.38 8.46
CA LEU A 393 5.11 -20.29 7.44
C LEU A 393 4.42 -19.44 6.37
N PHE A 394 5.06 -19.25 5.23
CA PHE A 394 4.54 -18.40 4.19
C PHE A 394 3.52 -19.13 3.33
N ILE A 395 2.29 -18.59 3.25
CA ILE A 395 1.25 -19.07 2.35
C ILE A 395 1.05 -18.03 1.27
N VAL A 396 1.54 -18.33 0.08
CA VAL A 396 1.48 -17.43 -1.07
C VAL A 396 0.46 -17.94 -2.09
N GLY A 397 0.00 -17.08 -2.96
CA GLY A 397 -0.95 -17.41 -4.01
C GLY A 397 -1.70 -16.16 -4.45
N PHE A 398 -2.12 -16.16 -5.70
CA PHE A 398 -2.93 -15.08 -6.23
C PHE A 398 -4.20 -14.87 -5.36
N PRO A 399 -4.72 -13.64 -5.20
CA PRO A 399 -5.98 -13.45 -4.48
C PRO A 399 -7.05 -14.41 -4.97
N ARG A 400 -7.85 -14.98 -4.06
CA ARG A 400 -8.93 -15.93 -4.37
C ARG A 400 -8.47 -17.33 -4.84
N SER A 401 -7.20 -17.68 -4.70
CA SER A 401 -6.69 -19.02 -5.02
C SER A 401 -7.03 -20.08 -3.98
N GLY A 402 -7.47 -19.71 -2.77
CA GLY A 402 -7.75 -20.64 -1.66
C GLY A 402 -6.76 -20.55 -0.50
N THR A 403 -5.88 -19.56 -0.49
CA THR A 403 -4.91 -19.30 0.60
C THR A 403 -5.55 -19.24 1.98
N THR A 404 -6.72 -18.60 2.11
CA THR A 404 -7.44 -18.49 3.40
C THR A 404 -7.94 -19.86 3.89
N LEU A 405 -8.43 -20.71 3.00
CA LEU A 405 -8.85 -22.08 3.37
C LEU A 405 -7.66 -22.88 3.91
N THR A 406 -6.56 -22.88 3.17
CA THR A 406 -5.34 -23.59 3.56
C THR A 406 -4.80 -23.08 4.92
N GLU A 407 -4.81 -21.77 5.14
CA GLU A 407 -4.42 -21.19 6.42
C GLU A 407 -5.32 -21.64 7.56
N GLN A 408 -6.65 -21.63 7.37
CA GLN A 408 -7.60 -22.09 8.39
C GLN A 408 -7.38 -23.56 8.76
N MET A 409 -7.16 -24.42 7.77
CA MET A 409 -6.86 -25.82 7.99
C MET A 409 -5.54 -26.01 8.76
N LEU A 410 -4.47 -25.34 8.35
CA LEU A 410 -3.17 -25.39 9.03
C LEU A 410 -3.22 -24.81 10.43
N SER A 411 -3.93 -23.69 10.64
CA SER A 411 -4.01 -23.03 11.96
C SER A 411 -4.86 -23.80 12.99
N ALA A 412 -5.61 -24.80 12.57
CA ALA A 412 -6.27 -25.74 13.48
C ALA A 412 -5.27 -26.73 14.12
N HIS A 413 -4.05 -26.84 13.57
CA HIS A 413 -2.98 -27.63 14.16
C HIS A 413 -2.47 -27.00 15.46
N PRO A 414 -2.21 -27.82 16.53
CA PRO A 414 -1.87 -27.26 17.87
C PRO A 414 -0.56 -26.50 17.92
N ARG A 415 0.34 -26.68 16.96
CA ARG A 415 1.67 -26.06 16.94
C ARG A 415 1.79 -24.91 15.91
N ILE A 416 0.71 -24.59 15.20
CA ILE A 416 0.68 -23.54 14.17
C ILE A 416 -0.31 -22.44 14.60
N HIS A 417 0.14 -21.21 14.65
CA HIS A 417 -0.71 -20.03 14.89
C HIS A 417 -1.09 -19.40 13.54
N GLY A 418 -2.34 -19.01 13.38
CA GLY A 418 -2.77 -18.28 12.19
C GLY A 418 -2.47 -16.79 12.30
N GLY A 419 -1.59 -16.27 11.44
CA GLY A 419 -1.14 -14.88 11.47
C GLY A 419 -1.92 -13.93 10.56
N ASP A 420 -2.79 -14.44 9.67
CA ASP A 420 -3.51 -13.67 8.66
C ASP A 420 -2.58 -12.96 7.63
N GLU A 421 -2.98 -11.80 7.15
CA GLU A 421 -2.27 -11.00 6.14
C GLU A 421 -1.31 -10.02 6.81
N LEU A 422 0.01 -10.30 6.75
CA LEU A 422 1.03 -9.48 7.38
C LEU A 422 1.65 -8.49 6.38
N PRO A 423 1.72 -7.19 6.72
CA PRO A 423 2.28 -6.18 5.82
C PRO A 423 3.81 -6.15 5.81
N GLY A 424 4.49 -6.93 6.67
CA GLY A 424 5.92 -6.79 6.96
C GLY A 424 6.83 -6.84 5.74
N LEU A 425 6.62 -7.79 4.81
CA LEU A 425 7.45 -7.89 3.59
C LEU A 425 7.26 -6.68 2.66
N GLY A 426 6.02 -6.25 2.46
CA GLY A 426 5.71 -5.07 1.66
C GLY A 426 6.28 -3.78 2.26
N LEU A 427 6.29 -3.66 3.59
CA LEU A 427 6.93 -2.52 4.28
C LEU A 427 8.45 -2.51 4.11
N ILE A 428 9.08 -3.69 4.09
CA ILE A 428 10.51 -3.80 3.80
C ILE A 428 10.79 -3.36 2.37
N GLU A 429 10.04 -3.84 1.39
CA GLU A 429 10.15 -3.42 0.00
C GLU A 429 10.03 -1.91 -0.15
N GLN A 430 8.97 -1.33 0.41
CA GLN A 430 8.66 0.08 0.19
C GLN A 430 9.68 1.02 0.84
N HIS A 431 10.20 0.69 2.03
CA HIS A 431 10.97 1.65 2.82
C HIS A 431 12.10 1.07 3.66
N ALA A 432 11.82 0.00 4.43
CA ALA A 432 12.72 -0.41 5.50
C ALA A 432 14.08 -0.88 4.96
N ALA A 433 14.12 -1.48 3.76
CA ALA A 433 15.36 -1.95 3.15
C ALA A 433 16.33 -0.78 2.85
N ALA A 434 15.86 0.23 2.14
CA ALA A 434 16.69 1.38 1.79
C ALA A 434 17.21 2.14 3.03
N GLN A 435 16.35 2.28 4.04
CA GLN A 435 16.72 2.95 5.30
C GLN A 435 17.70 2.16 6.15
N THR A 436 17.42 0.87 6.38
CA THR A 436 18.29 0.00 7.19
C THR A 436 19.67 -0.09 6.58
N ILE A 437 19.74 -0.15 5.23
CA ILE A 437 20.98 -0.24 4.48
C ILE A 437 21.62 1.14 4.27
N GLN A 438 20.86 2.22 4.50
CA GLN A 438 21.30 3.61 4.25
C GLN A 438 21.81 3.79 2.81
N ASN A 439 21.10 3.21 1.86
CA ASN A 439 21.37 3.30 0.44
C ASN A 439 20.16 3.94 -0.25
N LEU A 440 20.41 4.95 -1.08
CA LEU A 440 19.35 5.69 -1.80
C LEU A 440 18.79 4.91 -3.00
N GLU A 441 19.46 3.82 -3.39
CA GLU A 441 18.93 2.93 -4.43
C GLU A 441 17.60 2.32 -3.95
N PRO A 442 16.59 2.21 -4.83
CA PRO A 442 15.34 1.57 -4.48
C PRO A 442 15.55 0.06 -4.25
N TYR A 443 14.59 -0.56 -3.53
CA TYR A 443 14.52 -2.01 -3.46
C TYR A 443 14.29 -2.62 -4.87
N PRO A 444 14.91 -3.75 -5.21
CA PRO A 444 15.84 -4.57 -4.41
C PRO A 444 17.31 -4.13 -4.53
N ALA A 445 17.64 -3.14 -5.38
CA ALA A 445 19.02 -2.74 -5.66
C ALA A 445 19.80 -2.32 -4.39
N CYS A 446 19.13 -1.69 -3.42
CA CYS A 446 19.75 -1.32 -2.14
C CYS A 446 20.36 -2.52 -1.39
N LEU A 447 19.81 -3.74 -1.55
CA LEU A 447 20.33 -4.96 -0.91
C LEU A 447 21.75 -5.33 -1.40
N ALA A 448 22.16 -4.85 -2.56
CA ALA A 448 23.53 -5.06 -3.06
C ALA A 448 24.61 -4.43 -2.18
N ALA A 449 24.24 -3.48 -1.33
CA ALA A 449 25.16 -2.83 -0.40
C ALA A 449 25.38 -3.61 0.92
N VAL A 450 24.65 -4.70 1.16
CA VAL A 450 24.77 -5.51 2.39
C VAL A 450 26.20 -6.00 2.65
N PRO A 451 26.97 -6.46 1.65
CA PRO A 451 28.37 -6.85 1.85
C PRO A 451 29.33 -5.69 2.18
N GLN A 452 28.87 -4.45 2.07
CA GLN A 452 29.72 -3.28 2.35
C GLN A 452 29.93 -3.09 3.85
N ASN A 453 31.06 -2.46 4.21
CA ASN A 453 31.40 -2.16 5.59
C ASN A 453 30.28 -1.44 6.35
N GLY A 454 29.96 -1.93 7.55
CA GLY A 454 28.92 -1.38 8.42
C GLY A 454 27.49 -1.81 8.08
N LYS A 455 27.29 -2.69 7.08
CA LYS A 455 25.96 -3.14 6.65
C LYS A 455 25.74 -4.66 6.74
N GLN A 456 26.72 -5.38 7.28
CA GLN A 456 26.73 -6.83 7.37
C GLN A 456 25.57 -7.41 8.20
N ASP A 457 25.01 -6.61 9.10
CA ASP A 457 23.87 -6.96 9.96
C ASP A 457 22.51 -6.52 9.38
N ALA A 458 22.48 -5.93 8.18
CA ALA A 458 21.28 -5.33 7.62
C ALA A 458 20.13 -6.36 7.45
N LEU A 459 20.44 -7.58 7.00
CA LEU A 459 19.41 -8.63 6.84
C LEU A 459 18.84 -9.07 8.19
N PHE A 460 19.65 -9.07 9.26
CA PHE A 460 19.16 -9.32 10.63
C PHE A 460 18.18 -8.25 11.06
N LYS A 461 18.53 -6.96 10.86
CA LYS A 461 17.68 -5.83 11.21
C LYS A 461 16.36 -5.85 10.43
N LEU A 462 16.40 -6.21 9.15
CA LEU A 462 15.19 -6.35 8.33
C LEU A 462 14.31 -7.51 8.81
N ARG A 463 14.93 -8.65 9.18
CA ARG A 463 14.20 -9.77 9.79
C ARG A 463 13.56 -9.37 11.12
N ASP A 464 14.33 -8.71 11.99
CA ASP A 464 13.82 -8.27 13.30
C ASP A 464 12.68 -7.25 13.14
N PHE A 465 12.76 -6.36 12.13
CA PHE A 465 11.67 -5.48 11.76
C PHE A 465 10.41 -6.27 11.35
N TYR A 466 10.56 -7.28 10.47
CA TYR A 466 9.43 -8.14 10.09
C TYR A 466 8.80 -8.86 11.30
N LEU A 467 9.63 -9.45 12.17
CA LEU A 467 9.15 -10.14 13.37
C LEU A 467 8.47 -9.19 14.36
N HIS A 468 8.95 -7.96 14.47
CA HIS A 468 8.30 -6.92 15.27
C HIS A 468 6.90 -6.61 14.71
N ILE A 469 6.75 -6.41 13.40
CA ILE A 469 5.45 -6.18 12.77
C ILE A 469 4.52 -7.38 12.97
N ALA A 470 5.02 -8.60 12.87
CA ALA A 470 4.23 -9.80 13.13
C ALA A 470 3.73 -9.88 14.58
N ALA A 471 4.57 -9.51 15.56
CA ALA A 471 4.20 -9.45 16.97
C ALA A 471 3.16 -8.35 17.24
N GLU A 472 3.35 -7.14 16.73
CA GLU A 472 2.39 -6.03 16.82
C GLU A 472 1.03 -6.38 16.21
N SER A 473 1.02 -7.16 15.14
CA SER A 473 -0.18 -7.69 14.49
C SER A 473 -0.84 -8.83 15.27
N ARG A 474 -0.26 -9.26 16.41
CA ARG A 474 -0.69 -10.44 17.20
C ARG A 474 -0.71 -11.73 16.39
N ALA A 475 0.16 -11.82 15.39
CA ALA A 475 0.30 -12.99 14.55
C ALA A 475 1.22 -14.06 15.15
N VAL A 476 1.98 -13.73 16.19
CA VAL A 476 2.93 -14.62 16.85
C VAL A 476 2.40 -15.05 18.21
N ASP A 477 2.24 -16.35 18.39
CA ASP A 477 1.98 -16.97 19.69
C ASP A 477 3.28 -17.67 20.15
N PRO A 478 3.91 -17.23 21.26
CA PRO A 478 5.19 -17.78 21.72
C PRO A 478 5.12 -19.27 22.13
N GLU A 479 3.92 -19.79 22.40
CA GLU A 479 3.72 -21.20 22.74
C GLU A 479 3.65 -22.12 21.50
N LYS A 480 3.59 -21.55 20.29
CA LYS A 480 3.55 -22.28 19.01
C LYS A 480 4.94 -22.35 18.39
N LEU A 481 5.12 -23.30 17.47
CA LEU A 481 6.38 -23.41 16.71
C LEU A 481 6.35 -22.60 15.40
N HIS A 482 5.17 -22.42 14.86
CA HIS A 482 4.96 -21.71 13.60
C HIS A 482 3.86 -20.67 13.71
N PHE A 483 3.98 -19.61 12.94
CA PHE A 483 2.88 -18.71 12.61
C PHE A 483 2.76 -18.55 11.11
N THR A 484 1.55 -18.41 10.60
CA THR A 484 1.35 -18.20 9.16
C THR A 484 1.50 -16.72 8.80
N ASP A 485 2.08 -16.45 7.64
CA ASP A 485 1.94 -15.19 6.91
C ASP A 485 1.25 -15.52 5.59
N LYS A 486 -0.03 -15.19 5.51
CA LYS A 486 -0.86 -15.47 4.34
C LYS A 486 -1.25 -14.17 3.68
N MET A 487 -0.36 -13.59 2.90
CA MET A 487 -0.63 -12.40 2.12
C MET A 487 -0.72 -12.77 0.64
N PRO A 488 -1.87 -12.55 -0.01
CA PRO A 488 -1.97 -12.70 -1.47
C PRO A 488 -0.96 -11.79 -2.19
N LEU A 489 -0.43 -12.26 -3.33
CA LEU A 489 0.63 -11.61 -4.11
C LEU A 489 2.00 -11.52 -3.42
N ASN A 490 2.18 -12.15 -2.27
CA ASN A 490 3.51 -12.29 -1.64
C ASN A 490 4.48 -13.15 -2.47
N GLU A 491 4.04 -13.72 -3.59
CA GLU A 491 4.92 -14.33 -4.61
C GLU A 491 6.02 -13.35 -5.05
N ASN A 492 5.72 -12.06 -5.10
CA ASN A 492 6.69 -11.03 -5.43
C ASN A 492 7.85 -10.96 -4.43
N HIS A 493 7.61 -11.39 -3.18
CA HIS A 493 8.57 -11.31 -2.08
C HIS A 493 9.31 -12.64 -1.80
N MET A 494 9.14 -13.69 -2.61
CA MET A 494 9.79 -15.00 -2.35
C MET A 494 11.33 -14.88 -2.29
N GLY A 495 11.92 -13.96 -3.07
CA GLY A 495 13.34 -13.64 -2.98
C GLY A 495 13.74 -13.06 -1.62
N LEU A 496 12.93 -12.13 -1.10
CA LEU A 496 13.14 -11.54 0.23
C LEU A 496 12.90 -12.57 1.34
N MET A 497 11.87 -13.41 1.23
CA MET A 497 11.64 -14.53 2.17
C MET A 497 12.87 -15.43 2.28
N ARG A 498 13.48 -15.78 1.15
CA ARG A 498 14.70 -16.60 1.10
C ARG A 498 15.88 -15.93 1.80
N LEU A 499 16.01 -14.61 1.68
CA LEU A 499 17.08 -13.86 2.35
C LEU A 499 16.86 -13.70 3.86
N LEU A 500 15.64 -13.47 4.31
CA LEU A 500 15.36 -13.22 5.73
C LEU A 500 15.11 -14.50 6.52
N PHE A 501 14.49 -15.50 5.88
CA PHE A 501 14.04 -16.75 6.49
C PHE A 501 14.41 -17.96 5.63
N PRO A 502 15.71 -18.26 5.48
CA PRO A 502 16.18 -19.27 4.53
C PRO A 502 15.63 -20.70 4.78
N ALA A 503 15.22 -21.01 6.00
CA ALA A 503 14.67 -22.31 6.38
C ALA A 503 13.14 -22.38 6.39
N SER A 504 12.44 -21.24 6.23
CA SER A 504 10.98 -21.19 6.31
C SER A 504 10.32 -21.83 5.09
N PRO A 505 9.28 -22.65 5.30
CA PRO A 505 8.54 -23.24 4.19
C PRO A 505 7.64 -22.19 3.51
N ILE A 506 7.56 -22.29 2.18
CA ILE A 506 6.67 -21.52 1.32
C ILE A 506 5.67 -22.46 0.71
N ILE A 507 4.39 -22.27 1.02
CA ILE A 507 3.27 -23.03 0.47
C ILE A 507 2.57 -22.17 -0.56
N HIS A 508 2.60 -22.58 -1.83
CA HIS A 508 1.99 -21.85 -2.93
C HIS A 508 0.67 -22.50 -3.35
N ILE A 509 -0.42 -21.79 -3.13
CA ILE A 509 -1.75 -22.26 -3.50
C ILE A 509 -2.07 -21.82 -4.92
N VAL A 510 -2.34 -22.80 -5.77
CA VAL A 510 -2.73 -22.59 -7.15
C VAL A 510 -4.17 -23.06 -7.39
N ARG A 511 -4.85 -22.44 -8.31
CA ARG A 511 -6.23 -22.72 -8.70
C ARG A 511 -6.38 -22.44 -10.19
N HIS A 512 -7.46 -22.94 -10.79
CA HIS A 512 -7.75 -22.67 -12.21
C HIS A 512 -7.67 -21.17 -12.50
N PRO A 513 -6.79 -20.70 -13.42
CA PRO A 513 -6.55 -19.27 -13.65
C PRO A 513 -7.82 -18.48 -13.99
N LEU A 514 -8.74 -19.05 -14.77
CA LEU A 514 -10.01 -18.37 -15.11
C LEU A 514 -10.95 -18.22 -13.90
N ASP A 515 -10.95 -19.18 -12.95
CA ASP A 515 -11.71 -19.03 -11.70
C ASP A 515 -11.12 -17.94 -10.81
N ILE A 516 -9.79 -17.81 -10.77
CA ILE A 516 -9.13 -16.74 -10.05
C ILE A 516 -9.47 -15.38 -10.68
N VAL A 517 -9.31 -15.26 -12.01
CA VAL A 517 -9.61 -14.03 -12.76
C VAL A 517 -11.07 -13.61 -12.53
N LEU A 518 -12.02 -14.52 -12.73
CA LEU A 518 -13.43 -14.23 -12.45
C LEU A 518 -13.64 -13.81 -11.01
N SER A 519 -13.08 -14.56 -10.05
CA SER A 519 -13.29 -14.28 -8.64
C SER A 519 -12.64 -12.95 -8.22
N CYS A 520 -11.49 -12.57 -8.76
CA CYS A 520 -10.90 -11.26 -8.50
C CYS A 520 -11.75 -10.14 -9.09
N TYR A 521 -12.24 -10.31 -10.32
CA TYR A 521 -13.02 -9.30 -11.03
C TYR A 521 -14.41 -9.06 -10.43
N THR A 522 -15.01 -10.12 -9.86
CA THR A 522 -16.38 -10.08 -9.27
C THR A 522 -16.42 -9.79 -7.78
N ASN A 523 -15.28 -9.46 -7.16
CA ASN A 523 -15.19 -9.10 -5.75
C ASN A 523 -14.45 -7.77 -5.59
N GLN A 524 -14.96 -6.92 -4.72
CA GLN A 524 -14.28 -5.69 -4.34
C GLN A 524 -13.03 -6.03 -3.52
N LEU A 525 -11.86 -5.99 -4.16
CA LEU A 525 -10.58 -6.24 -3.51
C LEU A 525 -9.95 -4.90 -3.11
N TYR A 526 -9.86 -4.68 -1.80
CA TYR A 526 -9.27 -3.46 -1.26
C TYR A 526 -7.74 -3.50 -1.32
N HIS A 527 -7.11 -2.32 -1.54
CA HIS A 527 -5.68 -2.02 -1.44
C HIS A 527 -4.72 -2.87 -2.29
N GLY A 528 -3.94 -2.21 -3.12
CA GLY A 528 -2.83 -2.81 -3.87
C GLY A 528 -3.22 -3.67 -5.08
N ASN A 529 -4.51 -3.93 -5.29
CA ASN A 529 -4.99 -4.83 -6.34
C ASN A 529 -5.60 -4.11 -7.56
N ALA A 530 -5.06 -2.95 -7.94
CA ALA A 530 -5.57 -2.19 -9.09
C ALA A 530 -5.62 -3.01 -10.39
N CYS A 531 -4.74 -4.02 -10.53
CA CYS A 531 -4.81 -4.96 -11.66
C CYS A 531 -6.16 -5.68 -11.77
N ALA A 532 -6.88 -5.91 -10.66
CA ALA A 532 -8.15 -6.63 -10.63
C ALA A 532 -9.32 -5.84 -11.24
N LEU A 533 -9.16 -4.54 -11.46
CA LEU A 533 -10.20 -3.66 -12.02
C LEU A 533 -10.39 -3.80 -13.54
N SER A 534 -9.58 -4.61 -14.23
CA SER A 534 -9.74 -4.94 -15.63
C SER A 534 -9.31 -6.38 -15.88
N LEU A 535 -10.06 -7.13 -16.68
CA LEU A 535 -9.68 -8.49 -17.06
C LEU A 535 -8.30 -8.55 -17.73
N ASP A 536 -8.03 -7.59 -18.62
CA ASP A 536 -6.77 -7.50 -19.36
C ASP A 536 -5.56 -7.22 -18.46
N THR A 537 -5.68 -6.28 -17.51
CA THR A 537 -4.59 -6.00 -16.56
C THR A 537 -4.41 -7.12 -15.56
N LEU A 538 -5.49 -7.79 -15.18
CA LEU A 538 -5.46 -8.92 -14.25
C LEU A 538 -4.78 -10.15 -14.87
N ALA A 539 -5.15 -10.49 -16.11
CA ALA A 539 -4.51 -11.58 -16.84
C ALA A 539 -3.01 -11.31 -17.05
N PHE A 540 -2.65 -10.09 -17.47
CA PHE A 540 -1.26 -9.66 -17.60
C PHE A 540 -0.48 -9.83 -16.30
N HIS A 541 -1.00 -9.28 -15.19
CA HIS A 541 -0.34 -9.34 -13.88
C HIS A 541 -0.16 -10.79 -13.41
N MET A 542 -1.16 -11.64 -13.61
CA MET A 542 -1.07 -13.06 -13.26
C MET A 542 0.03 -13.77 -14.05
N VAL A 543 0.13 -13.54 -15.35
CA VAL A 543 1.18 -14.14 -16.20
C VAL A 543 2.57 -13.68 -15.77
N GLU A 544 2.75 -12.40 -15.50
CA GLU A 544 4.05 -11.86 -15.05
C GLU A 544 4.43 -12.38 -13.65
N THR A 545 3.47 -12.45 -12.71
CA THR A 545 3.69 -13.05 -11.38
C THR A 545 4.18 -14.50 -11.52
N TRP A 546 3.57 -15.30 -12.40
CA TRP A 546 3.99 -16.68 -12.62
C TRP A 546 5.38 -16.80 -13.29
N ARG A 547 5.74 -15.90 -14.19
CA ARG A 547 7.09 -15.81 -14.75
C ARG A 547 8.13 -15.52 -13.68
N LEU A 548 7.79 -14.65 -12.72
CA LEU A 548 8.65 -14.35 -11.58
C LEU A 548 8.77 -15.57 -10.64
N VAL A 549 7.68 -16.26 -10.33
CA VAL A 549 7.70 -17.48 -9.52
C VAL A 549 8.59 -18.56 -10.16
N ASP A 550 8.49 -18.75 -11.47
CA ASP A 550 9.35 -19.69 -12.20
C ASP A 550 10.83 -19.33 -12.07
N HIS A 551 11.14 -18.05 -12.22
CA HIS A 551 12.51 -17.55 -12.05
C HIS A 551 13.01 -17.84 -10.62
N TYR A 552 12.22 -17.55 -9.59
CA TYR A 552 12.59 -17.81 -8.22
C TYR A 552 12.84 -19.31 -7.95
N ILE A 553 12.00 -20.18 -8.48
CA ILE A 553 12.16 -21.65 -8.35
C ILE A 553 13.43 -22.12 -9.05
N ALA A 554 13.77 -21.54 -10.22
CA ALA A 554 14.95 -21.91 -10.98
C ALA A 554 16.27 -21.40 -10.37
N GLU A 555 16.25 -20.18 -9.82
CA GLU A 555 17.44 -19.50 -9.34
C GLU A 555 17.72 -19.70 -7.85
N MET A 556 16.73 -20.06 -7.05
CA MET A 556 16.85 -20.10 -5.60
C MET A 556 16.53 -21.48 -5.04
N ASP A 557 17.31 -21.93 -4.06
CA ASP A 557 17.03 -23.11 -3.27
C ASP A 557 15.94 -22.79 -2.22
N LEU A 558 14.67 -22.84 -2.65
CA LEU A 558 13.51 -22.55 -1.83
C LEU A 558 12.94 -23.82 -1.19
N ARG A 559 12.60 -23.74 0.10
CA ARG A 559 11.75 -24.76 0.73
C ARG A 559 10.30 -24.52 0.28
N TYR A 560 9.93 -25.06 -0.86
CA TYR A 560 8.71 -24.73 -1.61
C TYR A 560 7.83 -25.95 -1.86
N ALA A 561 6.53 -25.81 -1.58
CA ALA A 561 5.51 -26.78 -1.93
C ALA A 561 4.34 -26.12 -2.66
N ARG A 562 3.89 -26.73 -3.75
CA ARG A 562 2.70 -26.30 -4.50
C ARG A 562 1.51 -27.15 -4.12
N VAL A 563 0.34 -26.50 -3.96
CA VAL A 563 -0.95 -27.15 -3.66
C VAL A 563 -1.99 -26.65 -4.64
N ARG A 564 -2.68 -27.55 -5.30
CA ARG A 564 -3.85 -27.20 -6.10
C ARG A 564 -5.08 -27.13 -5.20
N TYR A 565 -5.82 -26.04 -5.31
CA TYR A 565 -7.06 -25.83 -4.56
C TYR A 565 -8.06 -26.97 -4.78
N GLU A 566 -8.16 -27.47 -6.02
CA GLU A 566 -9.05 -28.55 -6.41
C GLU A 566 -8.64 -29.87 -5.75
N ASP A 567 -7.33 -30.15 -5.64
CA ASP A 567 -6.84 -31.36 -4.97
C ASP A 567 -7.11 -31.31 -3.46
N LEU A 568 -6.93 -30.12 -2.85
CA LEU A 568 -7.29 -29.91 -1.44
C LEU A 568 -8.79 -30.12 -1.16
N LEU A 569 -9.67 -29.80 -2.13
CA LEU A 569 -11.11 -30.07 -2.00
C LEU A 569 -11.48 -31.54 -2.26
N ASN A 570 -10.70 -32.24 -3.09
CA ASN A 570 -10.97 -33.64 -3.47
C ASN A 570 -10.44 -34.63 -2.43
N ASP A 571 -9.24 -34.36 -1.90
CA ASP A 571 -8.58 -35.18 -0.86
C ASP A 571 -7.97 -34.26 0.22
N PRO A 572 -8.81 -33.66 1.07
CA PRO A 572 -8.33 -32.70 2.09
C PRO A 572 -7.39 -33.37 3.12
N GLU A 573 -7.62 -34.67 3.46
CA GLU A 573 -6.76 -35.37 4.41
C GLU A 573 -5.39 -35.68 3.79
N GLY A 574 -5.35 -36.21 2.58
CA GLY A 574 -4.09 -36.53 1.89
C GLY A 574 -3.23 -35.27 1.67
N GLU A 575 -3.82 -34.20 1.19
CA GLU A 575 -3.10 -32.95 0.97
C GLU A 575 -2.62 -32.31 2.29
N MET A 576 -3.41 -32.33 3.36
CA MET A 576 -2.98 -31.81 4.66
C MET A 576 -1.88 -32.66 5.30
N ARG A 577 -1.93 -33.99 5.16
CA ARG A 577 -0.84 -34.88 5.60
C ARG A 577 0.47 -34.54 4.87
N ARG A 578 0.41 -34.39 3.55
CA ARG A 578 1.55 -34.02 2.71
C ARG A 578 2.13 -32.64 3.11
N LEU A 579 1.27 -31.67 3.39
CA LEU A 579 1.71 -30.33 3.82
C LEU A 579 2.33 -30.36 5.22
N LEU A 580 1.75 -31.06 6.19
CA LEU A 580 2.32 -31.16 7.54
C LEU A 580 3.66 -31.89 7.52
N GLU A 581 3.81 -32.95 6.73
CA GLU A 581 5.09 -33.63 6.50
C GLU A 581 6.13 -32.67 5.91
N PHE A 582 5.75 -31.88 4.89
CA PHE A 582 6.62 -30.85 4.30
C PHE A 582 7.03 -29.77 5.30
N ILE A 583 6.15 -29.35 6.20
CA ILE A 583 6.44 -28.40 7.27
C ILE A 583 7.37 -29.03 8.33
N GLY A 584 7.28 -30.34 8.53
CA GLY A 584 7.97 -31.11 9.58
C GLY A 584 7.11 -31.31 10.84
N GLU A 585 5.77 -31.25 10.69
CA GLU A 585 4.82 -31.40 11.76
C GLU A 585 4.06 -32.75 11.67
N PRO A 586 3.73 -33.37 12.80
CA PRO A 586 2.93 -34.59 12.79
C PRO A 586 1.50 -34.30 12.34
N TRP A 587 0.86 -35.33 11.80
CA TRP A 587 -0.56 -35.24 11.44
C TRP A 587 -1.44 -34.98 12.66
N ASP A 588 -2.39 -34.05 12.51
CA ASP A 588 -3.43 -33.79 13.49
C ASP A 588 -4.80 -33.67 12.82
N PRO A 589 -5.81 -34.48 13.21
CA PRO A 589 -7.12 -34.48 12.57
C PRO A 589 -7.91 -33.18 12.73
N ARG A 590 -7.54 -32.31 13.69
CA ARG A 590 -8.17 -30.99 13.84
C ARG A 590 -8.05 -30.12 12.60
N CYS A 591 -7.06 -30.37 11.75
CA CYS A 591 -6.91 -29.67 10.47
C CYS A 591 -8.12 -29.84 9.55
N LEU A 592 -8.88 -30.95 9.68
CA LEU A 592 -10.11 -31.17 8.91
C LEU A 592 -11.34 -30.53 9.57
N ASP A 593 -11.27 -30.28 10.86
CA ASP A 593 -12.34 -29.66 11.67
C ASP A 593 -12.20 -28.14 11.79
N PHE A 594 -11.45 -27.51 10.90
CA PHE A 594 -11.11 -26.09 10.91
C PHE A 594 -12.33 -25.15 11.05
N HIS A 595 -13.50 -25.56 10.52
CA HIS A 595 -14.76 -24.81 10.60
C HIS A 595 -15.36 -24.76 12.02
N LYS A 596 -14.90 -25.60 12.95
CA LYS A 596 -15.25 -25.58 14.38
C LYS A 596 -14.36 -24.63 15.19
N SER A 597 -13.33 -24.07 14.57
CA SER A 597 -12.42 -23.12 15.23
C SER A 597 -13.14 -21.82 15.57
N VAL A 598 -12.85 -21.28 16.77
CA VAL A 598 -13.37 -19.97 17.20
C VAL A 598 -12.72 -18.81 16.42
N ARG A 599 -11.65 -19.08 15.67
CA ARG A 599 -10.94 -18.09 14.91
C ARG A 599 -11.77 -17.63 13.71
N VAL A 600 -11.99 -16.30 13.63
CA VAL A 600 -12.64 -15.66 12.47
C VAL A 600 -11.57 -15.18 11.50
N ALA A 601 -11.53 -15.70 10.29
CA ALA A 601 -10.64 -15.19 9.24
C ALA A 601 -11.01 -13.75 8.88
N ARG A 602 -9.99 -12.88 8.75
CA ARG A 602 -10.15 -11.44 8.50
C ARG A 602 -10.03 -11.06 7.02
N THR A 603 -10.47 -11.93 6.12
CA THR A 603 -10.33 -11.76 4.67
C THR A 603 -11.67 -11.67 3.97
N ALA A 604 -11.68 -11.21 2.71
CA ALA A 604 -12.88 -11.21 1.86
C ALA A 604 -13.53 -12.60 1.70
N SER A 605 -12.81 -13.67 2.06
CA SER A 605 -13.28 -15.07 1.99
C SER A 605 -13.83 -15.60 3.32
N TYR A 606 -13.93 -14.76 4.39
CA TYR A 606 -14.26 -15.24 5.74
C TYR A 606 -15.56 -16.04 5.81
N ALA A 607 -16.61 -15.57 5.14
CA ALA A 607 -17.91 -16.24 5.13
C ALA A 607 -17.89 -17.61 4.42
N GLN A 608 -16.91 -17.81 3.56
CA GLN A 608 -16.74 -19.05 2.80
C GLN A 608 -16.00 -20.13 3.61
N VAL A 609 -15.02 -19.72 4.41
CA VAL A 609 -14.19 -20.65 5.21
C VAL A 609 -14.78 -20.96 6.60
N ALA A 610 -15.83 -20.27 7.02
CA ALA A 610 -16.59 -20.60 8.23
C ALA A 610 -17.58 -21.75 8.06
N GLN A 611 -17.62 -22.37 6.91
CA GLN A 611 -18.52 -23.50 6.56
C GLN A 611 -17.70 -24.76 6.24
N PRO A 612 -18.27 -25.96 6.32
CA PRO A 612 -17.65 -27.16 5.80
C PRO A 612 -17.25 -26.99 4.33
N LEU A 613 -16.26 -27.77 3.87
CA LEU A 613 -15.77 -27.72 2.50
C LEU A 613 -16.91 -27.83 1.49
N TYR A 614 -16.97 -26.91 0.53
CA TYR A 614 -17.95 -26.89 -0.55
C TYR A 614 -17.28 -26.76 -1.92
N ARG A 615 -17.91 -27.31 -2.96
CA ARG A 615 -17.35 -27.39 -4.32
C ARG A 615 -17.95 -26.37 -5.30
N SER A 616 -18.93 -25.57 -4.89
CA SER A 616 -19.66 -24.67 -5.80
C SER A 616 -18.83 -23.51 -6.38
N SER A 617 -17.59 -23.34 -5.89
CA SER A 617 -16.66 -22.35 -6.42
C SER A 617 -15.77 -22.87 -7.54
N GLN A 618 -15.74 -24.20 -7.78
CA GLN A 618 -14.98 -24.80 -8.86
C GLN A 618 -15.68 -24.59 -10.21
N GLU A 619 -14.90 -24.31 -11.25
CA GLU A 619 -15.36 -24.12 -12.62
C GLU A 619 -16.47 -23.07 -12.81
N ARG A 620 -16.62 -22.14 -11.86
CA ARG A 620 -17.62 -21.07 -11.95
C ARG A 620 -17.39 -20.19 -13.19
N TRP A 621 -16.13 -20.08 -13.66
CA TRP A 621 -15.76 -19.37 -14.87
C TRP A 621 -16.54 -19.83 -16.12
N ARG A 622 -17.01 -21.10 -16.18
CA ARG A 622 -17.77 -21.64 -17.31
C ARG A 622 -19.08 -20.89 -17.56
N HIS A 623 -19.72 -20.40 -16.49
CA HIS A 623 -20.94 -19.57 -16.61
C HIS A 623 -20.66 -18.19 -17.20
N TYR A 624 -19.41 -17.74 -17.16
CA TYR A 624 -18.96 -16.44 -17.63
C TYR A 624 -18.01 -16.56 -18.84
N HIS A 625 -17.91 -17.74 -19.47
CA HIS A 625 -16.94 -18.05 -20.52
C HIS A 625 -16.88 -16.96 -21.58
N LYS A 626 -18.02 -16.52 -22.14
CA LYS A 626 -18.11 -15.49 -23.18
C LYS A 626 -17.51 -14.15 -22.76
N HIS A 627 -17.59 -13.81 -21.48
CA HIS A 627 -17.04 -12.56 -20.95
C HIS A 627 -15.52 -12.67 -20.69
N LEU A 628 -15.02 -13.89 -20.54
CA LEU A 628 -13.60 -14.17 -20.33
C LEU A 628 -12.84 -14.47 -21.62
N GLU A 629 -13.53 -14.70 -22.75
CA GLU A 629 -12.91 -14.95 -24.05
C GLU A 629 -11.74 -14.00 -24.41
N PRO A 630 -11.82 -12.68 -24.12
CA PRO A 630 -10.74 -11.76 -24.48
C PRO A 630 -9.40 -12.07 -23.78
N VAL A 631 -9.42 -12.74 -22.63
CA VAL A 631 -8.22 -13.01 -21.82
C VAL A 631 -7.76 -14.46 -21.86
N ILE A 632 -8.59 -15.38 -22.38
CA ILE A 632 -8.26 -16.80 -22.52
C ILE A 632 -6.94 -17.01 -23.29
N PRO A 633 -6.69 -16.39 -24.46
CA PRO A 633 -5.44 -16.63 -25.19
C PRO A 633 -4.19 -16.28 -24.40
N ALA A 634 -4.23 -15.20 -23.60
CA ALA A 634 -3.10 -14.78 -22.77
C ALA A 634 -2.86 -15.75 -21.61
N LEU A 635 -3.90 -16.38 -21.08
CA LEU A 635 -3.85 -17.29 -19.93
C LEU A 635 -3.63 -18.77 -20.31
N THR A 636 -3.92 -19.16 -21.56
CA THR A 636 -3.84 -20.57 -22.01
C THR A 636 -2.49 -21.22 -21.68
N PRO A 637 -1.31 -20.60 -21.96
CA PRO A 637 -0.04 -21.23 -21.63
C PRO A 637 0.13 -21.48 -20.13
N LEU A 638 -0.41 -20.59 -19.29
CA LEU A 638 -0.37 -20.74 -17.83
C LEU A 638 -1.34 -21.83 -17.36
N ILE A 639 -2.55 -21.88 -17.95
CA ILE A 639 -3.57 -22.88 -17.63
C ILE A 639 -3.02 -24.30 -17.89
N GLU A 640 -2.44 -24.53 -19.07
CA GLU A 640 -1.84 -25.80 -19.47
C GLU A 640 -0.65 -26.16 -18.58
N LYS A 641 0.25 -25.22 -18.29
CA LYS A 641 1.38 -25.40 -17.40
C LYS A 641 0.96 -25.85 -16.00
N LEU A 642 -0.14 -25.31 -15.46
CA LEU A 642 -0.66 -25.67 -14.15
C LEU A 642 -1.48 -26.97 -14.15
N GLY A 643 -1.63 -27.63 -15.31
CA GLY A 643 -2.34 -28.88 -15.48
C GLY A 643 -3.86 -28.72 -15.51
N TYR A 644 -4.34 -27.57 -15.97
CA TYR A 644 -5.77 -27.31 -16.23
C TYR A 644 -6.07 -27.27 -17.72
N SER A 645 -7.36 -27.19 -18.07
CA SER A 645 -7.80 -27.02 -19.45
C SER A 645 -8.86 -25.92 -19.56
N VAL A 646 -9.00 -25.35 -20.77
CA VAL A 646 -10.04 -24.39 -21.11
C VAL A 646 -11.28 -25.03 -21.74
N SER A 647 -11.26 -26.36 -21.94
CA SER A 647 -12.35 -27.15 -22.50
C SER A 647 -13.38 -27.57 -21.46
#